data_974de45b30d8b0601e83485510c9969d
#
_entry.id   974de45b30d8b0601e83485510c9969d
#
_cell.length_a   1.000
_cell.length_b   1.000
_cell.length_c   1.000
_cell.angle_alpha   90.00
_cell.angle_beta   90.00
_cell.angle_gamma   90.00
#
_symmetry.space_group_name_H-M   'P 1'
#
loop_
_entity.id
_entity.type
_entity.pdbx_description
1 polymer ?
#
loop_
_entity_poly.entity_id
_entity_poly.type
_entity_poly.pdbx_seq_one_letter_code
_entity_poly.pdbx_strand_id
1 'polypeptide(L)'
;MTTIDLATSTAPRSPKSGPMPADYAERVYAGVLGKLIGVYLGRPIEGWTYKQISQEIGEVDHYLTAANGAPLVVTDDDVTGTFTFLRALEDEGYSTHLTPEQIGNTWLNYTIERRTIFWWGGVGNSTEHTAYERLKHGIPAPESGSRARNGKVISEQIGAQIFIDGWAMVAPGDPEFAADLARRAASVSHDGEAIYGAQVIAAMEAQAFVEADINELIDTGLSVIPRDSTISRLVHDIRDWHAREPDWRATRDLIAANYGYDKYRGACHIVPNHGLIIHALLYGGGDFRHSQMIVNTCGWDTDCNAANLGCLLGIRGGLATFDGDYDWRGPVADRMYLSTADGSRGITDALTESYRIIKAASALRGQEFEQPKSGAKFHFTLPGSVQGFEIDRESAPAQIANQDGGALRIEPTSDGTVRVMTPTFIPEEALAMPGYQLFASPTLYPGQTLTALVRNDGDEPAQVRLVLRQYGADDRSELISGEPVVLAAYTEQRLTWRVPDNGGLPIHAVGLEYDGTAPVVLDSLTWNGAPTITFARPDDRGATLWRRAWVDAVDHFEGRYFEAFRISQNEGRGVMAQGTRDWTDYTVSAEITPYLARNVGIACRVQGLKRYLALLLSSDQVARLVKMDDTETILAEVPFAWAFFTPHTFSLRVEGNQLIGRINDTVLLRSTDPGSRLTAGGAGFVIEEGTMGCEAITVSAD
;
A
#
# COMPACT_ATOMS: atom_id res chain seq x y z
N MET A 1 18.66 -39.58 7.26
CA MET A 1 18.27 -38.16 7.35
C MET A 1 16.91 -38.14 8.02
N THR A 2 16.84 -37.62 9.24
CA THR A 2 15.59 -37.49 10.00
C THR A 2 14.77 -36.40 9.31
N THR A 3 13.67 -36.77 8.69
CA THR A 3 12.67 -35.82 8.19
C THR A 3 12.17 -35.00 9.39
N ILE A 4 12.58 -33.76 9.49
CA ILE A 4 11.98 -32.80 10.42
C ILE A 4 10.56 -32.59 9.94
N ASP A 5 9.59 -32.84 10.79
CA ASP A 5 8.18 -32.57 10.49
C ASP A 5 7.97 -31.06 10.38
N LEU A 6 7.99 -30.55 9.15
CA LEU A 6 7.96 -29.13 8.80
C LEU A 6 6.69 -28.43 9.29
N ALA A 7 5.60 -29.20 9.41
CA ALA A 7 4.30 -28.70 9.84
C ALA A 7 4.22 -28.34 11.33
N THR A 8 5.17 -28.77 12.15
CA THR A 8 5.13 -28.60 13.62
C THR A 8 6.26 -27.71 14.18
N SER A 9 7.24 -27.32 13.36
CA SER A 9 8.34 -26.47 13.82
C SER A 9 7.89 -25.02 13.99
N THR A 10 7.98 -24.48 15.20
CA THR A 10 7.69 -23.08 15.54
C THR A 10 8.94 -22.18 15.50
N ALA A 11 10.13 -22.74 15.28
CA ALA A 11 11.37 -21.96 15.22
C ALA A 11 11.45 -21.16 13.90
N PRO A 12 11.79 -19.86 13.98
CA PRO A 12 11.97 -19.04 12.78
C PRO A 12 13.04 -19.62 11.85
N ARG A 13 12.76 -19.61 10.55
CA ARG A 13 13.72 -20.01 9.53
C ARG A 13 14.52 -18.81 9.03
N SER A 14 15.70 -19.08 8.50
CA SER A 14 16.49 -18.10 7.76
C SER A 14 16.42 -18.42 6.27
N PRO A 15 16.49 -17.40 5.39
CA PRO A 15 16.45 -17.62 3.96
C PRO A 15 17.67 -18.43 3.49
N LYS A 16 17.50 -19.21 2.42
CA LYS A 16 18.62 -19.89 1.76
C LYS A 16 19.66 -18.87 1.29
N SER A 17 20.94 -19.20 1.48
CA SER A 17 22.04 -18.44 0.92
C SER A 17 22.13 -18.68 -0.59
N GLY A 18 22.48 -17.63 -1.37
CA GLY A 18 22.68 -17.73 -2.81
C GLY A 18 22.17 -16.49 -3.55
N PRO A 19 22.52 -16.35 -4.85
CA PRO A 19 22.02 -15.25 -5.66
C PRO A 19 20.51 -15.44 -5.91
N MET A 20 19.82 -14.33 -6.10
CA MET A 20 18.45 -14.33 -6.59
C MET A 20 18.42 -14.72 -8.08
N PRO A 21 17.31 -15.25 -8.62
CA PRO A 21 17.16 -15.46 -10.06
C PRO A 21 17.49 -14.19 -10.85
N ALA A 22 18.07 -14.32 -12.02
CA ALA A 22 18.50 -13.18 -12.82
C ALA A 22 17.34 -12.26 -13.26
N ASP A 23 16.15 -12.84 -13.45
CA ASP A 23 14.90 -12.18 -13.82
C ASP A 23 13.99 -11.90 -12.61
N TYR A 24 14.53 -11.96 -11.38
CA TYR A 24 13.77 -11.82 -10.16
C TYR A 24 12.95 -10.52 -10.11
N ALA A 25 13.58 -9.38 -10.45
CA ALA A 25 12.89 -8.09 -10.39
C ALA A 25 11.70 -8.03 -11.37
N GLU A 26 11.85 -8.54 -12.58
CA GLU A 26 10.77 -8.60 -13.57
C GLU A 26 9.63 -9.52 -13.10
N ARG A 27 9.96 -10.70 -12.53
CA ARG A 27 8.96 -11.64 -12.02
C ARG A 27 8.23 -11.13 -10.78
N VAL A 28 8.89 -10.38 -9.89
CA VAL A 28 8.21 -9.68 -8.79
C VAL A 28 7.20 -8.68 -9.34
N TYR A 29 7.62 -7.87 -10.32
CA TYR A 29 6.72 -6.89 -10.94
C TYR A 29 5.55 -7.57 -11.68
N ALA A 30 5.80 -8.66 -12.38
CA ALA A 30 4.74 -9.44 -13.01
C ALA A 30 3.79 -10.06 -11.98
N GLY A 31 4.30 -10.53 -10.83
CA GLY A 31 3.48 -11.00 -9.71
C GLY A 31 2.58 -9.90 -9.14
N VAL A 32 3.16 -8.72 -8.88
CA VAL A 32 2.39 -7.55 -8.41
C VAL A 32 1.31 -7.14 -9.41
N LEU A 33 1.65 -7.05 -10.70
CA LEU A 33 0.67 -6.76 -11.77
C LEU A 33 -0.41 -7.83 -11.84
N GLY A 34 -0.04 -9.12 -11.78
CA GLY A 34 -0.99 -10.23 -11.82
C GLY A 34 -1.99 -10.18 -10.68
N LYS A 35 -1.53 -9.80 -9.46
CA LYS A 35 -2.42 -9.56 -8.33
C LYS A 35 -3.39 -8.42 -8.58
N LEU A 36 -2.90 -7.25 -9.03
CA LEU A 36 -3.76 -6.09 -9.32
C LEU A 36 -4.81 -6.41 -10.39
N ILE A 37 -4.38 -7.03 -11.48
CA ILE A 37 -5.27 -7.43 -12.57
C ILE A 37 -6.36 -8.39 -12.05
N GLY A 38 -5.97 -9.37 -11.23
CA GLY A 38 -6.89 -10.34 -10.63
C GLY A 38 -7.94 -9.67 -9.75
N VAL A 39 -7.52 -8.79 -8.83
CA VAL A 39 -8.45 -8.04 -7.95
C VAL A 39 -9.43 -7.22 -8.79
N TYR A 40 -8.94 -6.41 -9.70
CA TYR A 40 -9.82 -5.51 -10.47
C TYR A 40 -10.72 -6.23 -11.47
N LEU A 41 -10.35 -7.44 -11.87
CA LEU A 41 -11.20 -8.32 -12.70
C LEU A 41 -12.32 -8.95 -11.87
N GLY A 42 -11.99 -9.47 -10.67
CA GLY A 42 -12.93 -10.23 -9.82
C GLY A 42 -13.88 -9.35 -9.01
N ARG A 43 -13.43 -8.20 -8.55
CA ARG A 43 -14.15 -7.32 -7.63
C ARG A 43 -15.57 -6.91 -8.04
N PRO A 44 -15.87 -6.59 -9.32
CA PRO A 44 -17.23 -6.22 -9.71
C PRO A 44 -18.30 -7.31 -9.49
N ILE A 45 -17.87 -8.57 -9.31
CA ILE A 45 -18.71 -9.74 -9.15
C ILE A 45 -18.41 -10.54 -7.88
N GLU A 46 -17.68 -9.93 -6.93
CA GLU A 46 -17.41 -10.52 -5.62
C GLU A 46 -18.70 -10.94 -4.91
N GLY A 47 -18.70 -12.13 -4.34
CA GLY A 47 -19.86 -12.71 -3.66
C GLY A 47 -20.95 -13.27 -4.59
N TRP A 48 -20.82 -13.11 -5.89
CA TRP A 48 -21.79 -13.69 -6.83
C TRP A 48 -21.67 -15.22 -6.90
N THR A 49 -22.81 -15.86 -7.14
CA THR A 49 -22.83 -17.29 -7.40
C THR A 49 -22.45 -17.60 -8.85
N TYR A 50 -21.88 -18.76 -9.10
CA TYR A 50 -21.63 -19.26 -10.46
C TYR A 50 -22.85 -19.14 -11.37
N LYS A 51 -24.05 -19.45 -10.82
CA LYS A 51 -25.30 -19.36 -11.57
C LYS A 51 -25.60 -17.92 -12.00
N GLN A 52 -25.42 -16.95 -11.11
CA GLN A 52 -25.62 -15.55 -11.44
C GLN A 52 -24.67 -15.10 -12.54
N ILE A 53 -23.36 -15.36 -12.38
CA ILE A 53 -22.34 -14.96 -13.36
C ILE A 53 -22.65 -15.58 -14.72
N SER A 54 -22.89 -16.90 -14.77
CA SER A 54 -23.17 -17.60 -16.02
C SER A 54 -24.45 -17.12 -16.73
N GLN A 55 -25.44 -16.64 -15.98
CA GLN A 55 -26.71 -16.14 -16.54
C GLN A 55 -26.67 -14.68 -16.96
N GLU A 56 -25.97 -13.82 -16.21
CA GLU A 56 -26.00 -12.37 -16.39
C GLU A 56 -24.81 -11.87 -17.22
N ILE A 57 -23.64 -12.54 -17.14
CA ILE A 57 -22.41 -12.14 -17.80
C ILE A 57 -21.93 -13.20 -18.80
N GLY A 58 -21.93 -14.46 -18.42
CA GLY A 58 -21.31 -15.57 -19.15
C GLY A 58 -19.91 -15.86 -18.62
N GLU A 59 -18.93 -15.95 -19.52
CA GLU A 59 -17.52 -16.12 -19.16
C GLU A 59 -16.86 -14.75 -18.91
N VAL A 60 -16.11 -14.63 -17.81
CA VAL A 60 -15.46 -13.38 -17.38
C VAL A 60 -14.03 -13.39 -17.84
N ASP A 61 -13.77 -12.87 -19.03
CA ASP A 61 -12.45 -12.87 -19.69
C ASP A 61 -11.92 -11.47 -20.04
N HIS A 62 -12.51 -10.43 -19.46
CA HIS A 62 -12.16 -9.02 -19.62
C HIS A 62 -12.65 -8.19 -18.42
N TYR A 63 -12.11 -6.98 -18.24
CA TYR A 63 -12.56 -6.09 -17.17
C TYR A 63 -14.05 -5.71 -17.33
N LEU A 64 -14.79 -5.85 -16.24
CA LEU A 64 -16.20 -5.51 -16.18
C LEU A 64 -16.39 -4.08 -15.70
N THR A 65 -17.41 -3.40 -16.23
CA THR A 65 -17.84 -2.12 -15.66
C THR A 65 -18.61 -2.38 -14.36
N ALA A 66 -18.13 -1.82 -13.25
CA ALA A 66 -18.80 -1.95 -11.98
C ALA A 66 -20.20 -1.36 -12.00
N ALA A 67 -21.21 -2.10 -11.52
CA ALA A 67 -22.62 -1.69 -11.52
C ALA A 67 -22.87 -0.40 -10.71
N ASN A 68 -22.03 -0.09 -9.73
CA ASN A 68 -22.08 1.11 -8.91
C ASN A 68 -21.30 2.30 -9.49
N GLY A 69 -20.75 2.17 -10.70
CA GLY A 69 -19.98 3.22 -11.37
C GLY A 69 -18.57 3.43 -10.79
N ALA A 70 -18.05 2.48 -9.99
CA ALA A 70 -16.68 2.57 -9.49
C ALA A 70 -15.67 2.58 -10.65
N PRO A 71 -14.56 3.35 -10.53
CA PRO A 71 -13.46 3.26 -11.47
C PRO A 71 -12.81 1.87 -11.40
N LEU A 72 -12.00 1.52 -12.40
CA LEU A 72 -11.28 0.23 -12.41
C LEU A 72 -10.33 0.12 -11.24
N VAL A 73 -9.50 1.13 -11.04
CA VAL A 73 -8.52 1.17 -9.94
C VAL A 73 -9.19 1.77 -8.70
N VAL A 74 -9.30 0.97 -7.66
CA VAL A 74 -9.97 1.32 -6.39
C VAL A 74 -9.13 0.89 -5.21
N THR A 75 -9.45 1.40 -4.02
CA THR A 75 -8.97 0.81 -2.77
C THR A 75 -9.66 -0.52 -2.54
N ASP A 76 -8.88 -1.51 -2.18
CA ASP A 76 -9.31 -2.86 -1.96
C ASP A 76 -8.55 -3.47 -0.78
N ASP A 77 -9.13 -4.40 -0.01
CA ASP A 77 -8.45 -5.00 1.15
C ASP A 77 -7.39 -6.01 0.72
N ASP A 78 -7.60 -6.75 -0.38
CA ASP A 78 -6.61 -7.68 -0.93
C ASP A 78 -5.31 -6.97 -1.30
N VAL A 79 -5.42 -5.83 -1.97
CA VAL A 79 -4.27 -5.00 -2.35
C VAL A 79 -3.70 -4.31 -1.12
N THR A 80 -4.54 -3.65 -0.32
CA THR A 80 -4.09 -2.89 0.85
C THR A 80 -3.41 -3.78 1.88
N GLY A 81 -4.00 -4.92 2.24
CA GLY A 81 -3.46 -5.84 3.25
C GLY A 81 -2.11 -6.43 2.81
N THR A 82 -2.00 -6.86 1.55
CA THR A 82 -0.76 -7.40 1.00
C THR A 82 0.41 -6.43 1.14
N PHE A 83 0.26 -5.19 0.68
CA PHE A 83 1.37 -4.23 0.63
C PHE A 83 1.54 -3.42 1.92
N THR A 84 0.51 -3.33 2.77
CA THR A 84 0.61 -2.61 4.04
C THR A 84 1.19 -3.49 5.14
N PHE A 85 0.77 -4.76 5.28
CA PHE A 85 1.24 -5.61 6.38
C PHE A 85 2.64 -6.16 6.15
N LEU A 86 3.08 -6.28 4.91
CA LEU A 86 4.46 -6.58 4.57
C LEU A 86 5.46 -5.54 5.12
N ARG A 87 5.01 -4.30 5.39
CA ARG A 87 5.82 -3.24 5.98
C ARG A 87 6.41 -3.62 7.35
N ALA A 88 5.86 -4.63 8.03
CA ALA A 88 6.45 -5.19 9.24
C ALA A 88 7.92 -5.58 9.05
N LEU A 89 8.32 -6.03 7.85
CA LEU A 89 9.72 -6.31 7.54
C LEU A 89 10.58 -5.05 7.62
N GLU A 90 10.14 -3.95 7.01
CA GLU A 90 10.85 -2.66 7.06
C GLU A 90 10.86 -2.08 8.47
N ASP A 91 9.71 -2.07 9.13
CA ASP A 91 9.53 -1.52 10.47
C ASP A 91 10.39 -2.23 11.51
N GLU A 92 10.63 -3.54 11.34
CA GLU A 92 11.45 -4.38 12.20
C GLU A 92 12.89 -4.60 11.65
N GLY A 93 13.33 -3.74 10.72
CA GLY A 93 14.70 -3.74 10.21
C GLY A 93 15.05 -5.00 9.41
N TYR A 94 14.08 -5.58 8.72
CA TYR A 94 14.22 -6.79 7.88
C TYR A 94 14.71 -8.02 8.67
N SER A 95 14.23 -8.18 9.90
CA SER A 95 14.59 -9.31 10.76
C SER A 95 14.02 -10.62 10.22
N THR A 96 14.87 -11.63 10.04
CA THR A 96 14.42 -13.00 9.74
C THR A 96 13.67 -13.65 10.92
N HIS A 97 13.79 -13.07 12.13
CA HIS A 97 13.12 -13.50 13.35
C HIS A 97 11.83 -12.71 13.67
N LEU A 98 11.28 -12.02 12.69
CA LEU A 98 10.02 -11.29 12.83
C LEU A 98 8.92 -12.18 13.45
N THR A 99 8.29 -11.71 14.52
CA THR A 99 7.28 -12.48 15.25
C THR A 99 5.85 -12.12 14.81
N PRO A 100 4.87 -13.02 15.04
CA PRO A 100 3.45 -12.68 14.82
C PRO A 100 3.00 -11.43 15.60
N GLU A 101 3.50 -11.24 16.82
CA GLU A 101 3.19 -10.06 17.65
C GLU A 101 3.66 -8.76 16.98
N GLN A 102 4.90 -8.72 16.46
CA GLN A 102 5.41 -7.57 15.72
C GLN A 102 4.60 -7.26 14.45
N ILE A 103 4.17 -8.32 13.72
CA ILE A 103 3.27 -8.14 12.57
C ILE A 103 1.91 -7.59 13.04
N GLY A 104 1.39 -8.06 14.16
CA GLY A 104 0.16 -7.53 14.76
C GLY A 104 0.27 -6.06 15.16
N ASN A 105 1.42 -5.61 15.66
CA ASN A 105 1.69 -4.20 15.92
C ASN A 105 1.66 -3.36 14.64
N THR A 106 2.16 -3.89 13.52
CA THR A 106 2.04 -3.25 12.21
C THR A 106 0.57 -3.05 11.80
N TRP A 107 -0.33 -3.99 12.09
CA TRP A 107 -1.77 -3.80 11.88
C TRP A 107 -2.30 -2.61 12.67
N LEU A 108 -1.96 -2.52 13.96
CA LEU A 108 -2.37 -1.39 14.80
C LEU A 108 -1.75 -0.05 14.38
N ASN A 109 -0.57 -0.08 13.74
CA ASN A 109 0.08 1.13 13.27
C ASN A 109 -0.54 1.71 11.99
N TYR A 110 -1.00 0.83 11.08
CA TYR A 110 -1.43 1.27 9.75
C TYR A 110 -2.93 1.23 9.50
N THR A 111 -3.72 0.72 10.45
CA THR A 111 -5.17 0.61 10.32
C THR A 111 -5.87 1.71 11.13
N ILE A 112 -6.66 2.55 10.48
CA ILE A 112 -7.55 3.51 11.13
C ILE A 112 -8.88 2.81 11.38
N GLU A 113 -9.26 2.69 12.65
CA GLU A 113 -10.47 2.00 13.07
C GLU A 113 -11.71 2.55 12.36
N ARG A 114 -12.53 1.65 11.82
CA ARG A 114 -13.78 1.92 11.10
C ARG A 114 -13.66 2.76 9.83
N ARG A 115 -12.46 2.98 9.32
CA ARG A 115 -12.24 3.89 8.19
C ARG A 115 -11.34 3.32 7.08
N THR A 116 -10.37 2.48 7.39
CA THR A 116 -9.54 1.78 6.39
C THR A 116 -10.18 0.46 5.97
N ILE A 117 -9.43 -0.62 5.83
CA ILE A 117 -9.92 -1.97 5.49
C ILE A 117 -10.45 -2.72 6.73
N PHE A 118 -11.12 -3.88 6.54
CA PHE A 118 -11.71 -4.83 7.51
C PHE A 118 -13.15 -4.54 7.97
N TRP A 119 -13.69 -3.35 7.83
CA TRP A 119 -14.94 -2.91 8.45
C TRP A 119 -16.19 -3.40 7.72
N TRP A 120 -16.10 -4.58 7.12
CA TRP A 120 -17.23 -5.28 6.54
C TRP A 120 -17.78 -6.32 7.51
N GLY A 121 -19.04 -6.32 7.78
CA GLY A 121 -19.75 -7.36 8.54
C GLY A 121 -19.52 -7.41 10.06
N GLY A 122 -18.51 -6.76 10.62
CA GLY A 122 -18.30 -6.63 12.08
C GLY A 122 -17.62 -7.83 12.75
N VAL A 123 -17.43 -7.73 14.08
CA VAL A 123 -16.81 -8.76 14.92
C VAL A 123 -17.64 -10.05 14.87
N GLY A 124 -16.95 -11.18 14.64
CA GLY A 124 -17.59 -12.49 14.48
C GLY A 124 -18.15 -12.75 13.09
N ASN A 125 -17.92 -11.84 12.12
CA ASN A 125 -18.19 -12.02 10.71
C ASN A 125 -16.93 -11.76 9.88
N SER A 126 -16.33 -10.56 9.95
CA SER A 126 -14.99 -10.29 9.42
C SER A 126 -13.94 -10.86 10.38
N THR A 127 -13.07 -11.73 9.87
CA THR A 127 -11.97 -12.33 10.63
C THR A 127 -10.96 -11.27 11.02
N GLU A 128 -10.61 -10.41 10.07
CA GLU A 128 -9.61 -9.35 10.22
C GLU A 128 -10.07 -8.30 11.23
N HIS A 129 -11.33 -7.86 11.16
CA HIS A 129 -11.93 -6.97 12.16
C HIS A 129 -11.91 -7.62 13.55
N THR A 130 -12.26 -8.91 13.63
CA THR A 130 -12.26 -9.65 14.90
C THR A 130 -10.86 -9.70 15.50
N ALA A 131 -9.83 -9.99 14.69
CA ALA A 131 -8.44 -10.02 15.14
C ALA A 131 -7.94 -8.63 15.54
N TYR A 132 -8.26 -7.59 14.77
CA TYR A 132 -7.91 -6.20 15.09
C TYR A 132 -8.46 -5.79 16.48
N GLU A 133 -9.72 -6.09 16.76
CA GLU A 133 -10.30 -5.82 18.09
C GLU A 133 -9.57 -6.58 19.20
N ARG A 134 -9.12 -7.81 18.95
CA ARG A 134 -8.29 -8.55 19.92
C ARG A 134 -6.96 -7.84 20.17
N LEU A 135 -6.24 -7.49 19.10
CA LEU A 135 -4.97 -6.75 19.18
C LEU A 135 -5.14 -5.42 19.92
N LYS A 136 -6.16 -4.63 19.57
CA LYS A 136 -6.47 -3.35 20.21
C LYS A 136 -6.70 -3.49 21.72
N HIS A 137 -7.32 -4.59 22.15
CA HIS A 137 -7.57 -4.89 23.56
C HIS A 137 -6.42 -5.64 24.26
N GLY A 138 -5.23 -5.65 23.66
CA GLY A 138 -4.02 -6.19 24.26
C GLY A 138 -3.89 -7.71 24.20
N ILE A 139 -4.64 -8.38 23.32
CA ILE A 139 -4.44 -9.82 23.04
C ILE A 139 -3.51 -9.92 21.84
N PRO A 140 -2.22 -10.27 22.04
CA PRO A 140 -1.24 -10.29 20.96
C PRO A 140 -1.47 -11.45 20.00
N ALA A 141 -0.88 -11.33 18.79
CA ALA A 141 -0.78 -12.47 17.89
C ALA A 141 0.27 -13.49 18.43
N PRO A 142 0.05 -14.79 18.23
CA PRO A 142 -0.98 -15.43 17.41
C PRO A 142 -2.33 -15.67 18.14
N GLU A 143 -2.46 -15.29 19.41
CA GLU A 143 -3.70 -15.52 20.17
C GLU A 143 -4.88 -14.74 19.57
N SER A 144 -4.64 -13.54 19.02
CA SER A 144 -5.66 -12.69 18.39
C SER A 144 -6.43 -13.38 17.25
N GLY A 145 -5.78 -14.23 16.45
CA GLY A 145 -6.36 -14.98 15.34
C GLY A 145 -6.85 -16.40 15.68
N SER A 146 -6.56 -16.88 16.90
CA SER A 146 -6.70 -18.28 17.25
C SER A 146 -8.14 -18.81 17.24
N ARG A 147 -8.32 -20.08 16.89
CA ARG A 147 -9.59 -20.82 17.00
C ARG A 147 -10.12 -20.86 18.43
N ALA A 148 -9.22 -20.87 19.40
CA ALA A 148 -9.60 -20.89 20.82
C ALA A 148 -10.34 -19.62 21.23
N ARG A 149 -9.98 -18.49 20.61
CA ARG A 149 -10.61 -17.18 20.87
C ARG A 149 -11.83 -16.91 20.03
N ASN A 150 -11.74 -17.19 18.73
CA ASN A 150 -12.67 -16.68 17.73
C ASN A 150 -13.58 -17.80 17.14
N GLY A 151 -13.30 -19.06 17.44
CA GLY A 151 -14.01 -20.21 16.88
C GLY A 151 -13.53 -20.56 15.46
N LYS A 152 -13.81 -21.81 15.04
CA LYS A 152 -13.27 -22.38 13.80
C LYS A 152 -13.73 -21.61 12.56
N VAL A 153 -15.02 -21.28 12.45
CA VAL A 153 -15.56 -20.61 11.25
C VAL A 153 -14.90 -19.25 11.00
N ILE A 154 -14.73 -18.46 12.08
CA ILE A 154 -14.14 -17.13 11.96
C ILE A 154 -12.64 -17.21 11.67
N SER A 155 -11.92 -18.14 12.28
CA SER A 155 -10.47 -18.25 12.10
C SER A 155 -10.07 -18.94 10.79
N GLU A 156 -11.00 -19.50 10.01
CA GLU A 156 -10.71 -20.23 8.77
C GLU A 156 -11.29 -19.56 7.52
N GLN A 157 -11.39 -18.23 7.51
CA GLN A 157 -11.71 -17.47 6.30
C GLN A 157 -10.46 -17.26 5.42
N ILE A 158 -10.61 -16.66 4.23
CA ILE A 158 -9.53 -16.60 3.23
C ILE A 158 -8.49 -15.51 3.49
N GLY A 159 -8.77 -14.51 4.33
CA GLY A 159 -7.94 -13.31 4.47
C GLY A 159 -6.46 -13.57 4.78
N ALA A 160 -6.12 -14.67 5.46
CA ALA A 160 -4.73 -15.08 5.63
C ALA A 160 -4.00 -15.32 4.30
N GLN A 161 -4.69 -15.91 3.35
CA GLN A 161 -4.14 -16.27 2.05
C GLN A 161 -4.08 -15.08 1.10
N ILE A 162 -5.08 -14.20 1.12
CA ILE A 162 -5.11 -13.04 0.20
C ILE A 162 -4.01 -12.02 0.49
N PHE A 163 -3.52 -11.93 1.73
CA PHE A 163 -2.44 -11.00 2.11
C PHE A 163 -1.04 -11.59 1.96
N ILE A 164 -0.90 -12.80 1.38
CA ILE A 164 0.34 -13.56 1.51
C ILE A 164 1.38 -13.31 0.41
N ASP A 165 0.96 -12.84 -0.76
CA ASP A 165 1.79 -12.80 -1.96
C ASP A 165 3.10 -12.02 -1.74
N GLY A 166 3.07 -10.88 -1.04
CA GLY A 166 4.27 -10.13 -0.71
C GLY A 166 5.27 -10.92 0.14
N TRP A 167 4.77 -11.73 1.09
CA TRP A 167 5.58 -12.59 1.94
C TRP A 167 6.22 -13.75 1.18
N ALA A 168 5.56 -14.21 0.13
CA ALA A 168 6.10 -15.22 -0.78
C ALA A 168 7.20 -14.63 -1.68
N MET A 169 6.91 -13.47 -2.29
CA MET A 169 7.82 -12.82 -3.22
C MET A 169 9.17 -12.43 -2.62
N VAL A 170 9.28 -12.17 -1.31
CA VAL A 170 10.57 -11.91 -0.64
C VAL A 170 11.44 -13.17 -0.48
N ALA A 171 10.94 -14.35 -0.83
CA ALA A 171 11.58 -15.64 -0.65
C ALA A 171 11.79 -16.44 -1.96
N PRO A 172 12.32 -15.84 -3.06
CA PRO A 172 12.43 -16.53 -4.34
C PRO A 172 13.24 -17.82 -4.25
N GLY A 173 12.68 -18.92 -4.76
CA GLY A 173 13.27 -20.26 -4.75
C GLY A 173 13.42 -20.90 -3.36
N ASP A 174 12.73 -20.36 -2.35
CA ASP A 174 12.79 -20.85 -0.98
C ASP A 174 11.39 -21.07 -0.38
N PRO A 175 10.67 -22.12 -0.84
CA PRO A 175 9.30 -22.37 -0.42
C PRO A 175 9.14 -22.64 1.06
N GLU A 176 10.15 -23.18 1.73
CA GLU A 176 10.12 -23.45 3.17
C GLU A 176 10.21 -22.16 4.00
N PHE A 177 11.03 -21.20 3.58
CA PHE A 177 11.13 -19.90 4.22
C PHE A 177 9.85 -19.07 3.95
N ALA A 178 9.32 -19.09 2.72
CA ALA A 178 8.04 -18.46 2.38
C ALA A 178 6.90 -19.01 3.24
N ALA A 179 6.79 -20.32 3.39
CA ALA A 179 5.77 -20.95 4.22
C ALA A 179 5.90 -20.61 5.72
N ASP A 180 7.12 -20.41 6.24
CA ASP A 180 7.32 -19.96 7.61
C ASP A 180 6.94 -18.49 7.81
N LEU A 181 7.28 -17.60 6.86
CA LEU A 181 6.82 -16.22 6.87
C LEU A 181 5.29 -16.16 6.78
N ALA A 182 4.69 -16.94 5.88
CA ALA A 182 3.25 -17.05 5.71
C ALA A 182 2.55 -17.50 6.99
N ARG A 183 3.07 -18.52 7.67
CA ARG A 183 2.53 -18.98 8.95
C ARG A 183 2.53 -17.87 10.00
N ARG A 184 3.62 -17.12 10.11
CA ARG A 184 3.75 -16.01 11.08
C ARG A 184 2.79 -14.87 10.74
N ALA A 185 2.69 -14.44 9.49
CA ALA A 185 1.80 -13.38 9.04
C ALA A 185 0.33 -13.79 9.16
N ALA A 186 -0.04 -14.98 8.70
CA ALA A 186 -1.41 -15.52 8.75
C ALA A 186 -1.92 -15.65 10.18
N SER A 187 -1.05 -16.04 11.14
CA SER A 187 -1.46 -16.27 12.53
C SER A 187 -1.83 -15.00 13.29
N VAL A 188 -1.64 -13.82 12.71
CA VAL A 188 -2.14 -12.56 13.30
C VAL A 188 -3.66 -12.57 13.41
N SER A 189 -4.34 -13.08 12.40
CA SER A 189 -5.80 -13.04 12.28
C SER A 189 -6.47 -14.40 12.14
N HIS A 190 -5.74 -15.42 11.68
CA HIS A 190 -6.29 -16.73 11.29
C HIS A 190 -5.62 -17.88 12.02
N ASP A 191 -6.23 -19.09 11.87
CA ASP A 191 -5.73 -20.34 12.43
C ASP A 191 -6.14 -21.53 11.54
N GLY A 192 -5.52 -22.68 11.74
CA GLY A 192 -5.89 -23.93 11.12
C GLY A 192 -5.78 -23.97 9.60
N GLU A 193 -6.85 -24.37 8.92
CA GLU A 193 -6.85 -24.58 7.46
C GLU A 193 -6.53 -23.29 6.70
N ALA A 194 -6.86 -22.10 7.23
CA ALA A 194 -6.53 -20.82 6.61
C ALA A 194 -5.00 -20.58 6.60
N ILE A 195 -4.30 -20.93 7.67
CA ILE A 195 -2.83 -20.88 7.68
C ILE A 195 -2.26 -21.85 6.66
N TYR A 196 -2.81 -23.07 6.55
CA TYR A 196 -2.36 -24.06 5.58
C TYR A 196 -2.57 -23.59 4.15
N GLY A 197 -3.74 -22.99 3.82
CA GLY A 197 -3.98 -22.41 2.51
C GLY A 197 -2.96 -21.32 2.16
N ALA A 198 -2.70 -20.40 3.09
CA ALA A 198 -1.69 -19.36 2.93
C ALA A 198 -0.28 -19.93 2.72
N GLN A 199 0.12 -20.96 3.47
CA GLN A 199 1.41 -21.62 3.30
C GLN A 199 1.55 -22.31 1.94
N VAL A 200 0.49 -22.94 1.44
CA VAL A 200 0.48 -23.58 0.10
C VAL A 200 0.73 -22.53 -0.99
N ILE A 201 -0.05 -21.45 -1.00
CA ILE A 201 0.12 -20.38 -1.99
C ILE A 201 1.50 -19.77 -1.89
N ALA A 202 1.97 -19.39 -0.69
CA ALA A 202 3.29 -18.80 -0.51
C ALA A 202 4.43 -19.71 -0.97
N ALA A 203 4.34 -21.02 -0.71
CA ALA A 203 5.34 -21.97 -1.16
C ALA A 203 5.33 -22.15 -2.69
N MET A 204 4.14 -22.19 -3.30
CA MET A 204 3.98 -22.25 -4.76
C MET A 204 4.55 -21.02 -5.44
N GLU A 205 4.24 -19.81 -4.96
CA GLU A 205 4.74 -18.54 -5.49
C GLU A 205 6.26 -18.40 -5.34
N ALA A 206 6.81 -18.75 -4.17
CA ALA A 206 8.26 -18.76 -3.96
C ALA A 206 8.97 -19.73 -4.90
N GLN A 207 8.40 -20.92 -5.11
CA GLN A 207 8.94 -21.92 -6.03
C GLN A 207 8.81 -21.50 -7.50
N ALA A 208 7.74 -20.76 -7.86
CA ALA A 208 7.47 -20.30 -9.22
C ALA A 208 8.57 -19.39 -9.82
N PHE A 209 9.44 -18.81 -9.00
CA PHE A 209 10.62 -18.09 -9.46
C PHE A 209 11.66 -18.99 -10.14
N VAL A 210 11.62 -20.30 -9.91
CA VAL A 210 12.63 -21.27 -10.39
C VAL A 210 12.03 -22.51 -11.03
N GLU A 211 10.72 -22.72 -10.93
CA GLU A 211 9.99 -23.85 -11.47
C GLU A 211 8.77 -23.37 -12.27
N ALA A 212 8.52 -23.98 -13.43
CA ALA A 212 7.40 -23.63 -14.29
C ALA A 212 6.32 -24.73 -14.38
N ASP A 213 6.61 -25.95 -13.95
CA ASP A 213 5.64 -27.04 -13.98
C ASP A 213 4.59 -26.89 -12.87
N ILE A 214 3.31 -26.80 -13.26
CA ILE A 214 2.21 -26.57 -12.33
C ILE A 214 2.08 -27.71 -11.30
N ASN A 215 2.32 -28.95 -11.70
CA ASN A 215 2.20 -30.09 -10.78
C ASN A 215 3.32 -30.06 -9.73
N GLU A 216 4.56 -29.70 -10.13
CA GLU A 216 5.69 -29.52 -9.22
C GLU A 216 5.44 -28.35 -8.25
N LEU A 217 4.82 -27.25 -8.71
CA LEU A 217 4.41 -26.15 -7.84
C LEU A 217 3.37 -26.63 -6.81
N ILE A 218 2.34 -27.36 -7.22
CA ILE A 218 1.31 -27.90 -6.31
C ILE A 218 1.96 -28.89 -5.31
N ASP A 219 2.84 -29.79 -5.76
CA ASP A 219 3.52 -30.74 -4.89
C ASP A 219 4.41 -30.02 -3.87
N THR A 220 5.08 -28.93 -4.28
CA THR A 220 5.83 -28.03 -3.39
C THR A 220 4.93 -27.40 -2.34
N GLY A 221 3.79 -26.85 -2.72
CA GLY A 221 2.80 -26.29 -1.80
C GLY A 221 2.29 -27.32 -0.79
N LEU A 222 1.95 -28.53 -1.24
CA LEU A 222 1.50 -29.61 -0.36
C LEU A 222 2.59 -30.11 0.60
N SER A 223 3.86 -29.98 0.24
CA SER A 223 4.98 -30.47 1.06
C SER A 223 5.15 -29.70 2.39
N VAL A 224 4.62 -28.47 2.48
CA VAL A 224 4.80 -27.58 3.66
C VAL A 224 3.65 -27.63 4.65
N ILE A 225 2.60 -28.41 4.38
CA ILE A 225 1.41 -28.56 5.23
C ILE A 225 1.19 -30.00 5.68
N PRO A 226 0.36 -30.27 6.74
CA PRO A 226 0.03 -31.63 7.14
C PRO A 226 -0.72 -32.39 6.04
N ARG A 227 -0.30 -33.62 5.77
CA ARG A 227 -0.90 -34.49 4.73
C ARG A 227 -2.38 -34.83 4.97
N ASP A 228 -2.80 -34.82 6.22
CA ASP A 228 -4.17 -35.08 6.66
C ASP A 228 -5.02 -33.83 6.84
N SER A 229 -4.49 -32.65 6.47
CA SER A 229 -5.27 -31.40 6.44
C SER A 229 -6.41 -31.45 5.43
N THR A 230 -7.43 -30.60 5.62
CA THR A 230 -8.54 -30.48 4.66
C THR A 230 -8.06 -29.89 3.34
N ILE A 231 -7.15 -28.92 3.38
CA ILE A 231 -6.54 -28.32 2.18
C ILE A 231 -5.79 -29.40 1.38
N SER A 232 -5.00 -30.25 2.02
CA SER A 232 -4.29 -31.33 1.33
C SER A 232 -5.26 -32.29 0.63
N ARG A 233 -6.32 -32.73 1.31
CA ARG A 233 -7.35 -33.61 0.72
C ARG A 233 -8.07 -32.95 -0.44
N LEU A 234 -8.49 -31.69 -0.30
CA LEU A 234 -9.14 -30.91 -1.35
C LEU A 234 -8.28 -30.86 -2.63
N VAL A 235 -6.99 -30.55 -2.49
CA VAL A 235 -6.07 -30.45 -3.64
C VAL A 235 -5.90 -31.80 -4.33
N HIS A 236 -5.77 -32.90 -3.56
CA HIS A 236 -5.70 -34.24 -4.12
C HIS A 236 -6.99 -34.65 -4.87
N ASP A 237 -8.16 -34.34 -4.30
CA ASP A 237 -9.44 -34.62 -4.93
C ASP A 237 -9.60 -33.84 -6.26
N ILE A 238 -9.21 -32.55 -6.28
CA ILE A 238 -9.28 -31.74 -7.51
C ILE A 238 -8.33 -32.29 -8.58
N ARG A 239 -7.11 -32.71 -8.25
CA ARG A 239 -6.17 -33.34 -9.19
C ARG A 239 -6.74 -34.65 -9.75
N ASP A 240 -7.34 -35.44 -8.88
CA ASP A 240 -8.00 -36.71 -9.28
C ASP A 240 -9.20 -36.47 -10.20
N TRP A 241 -9.99 -35.44 -9.95
CA TRP A 241 -11.10 -35.06 -10.84
C TRP A 241 -10.58 -34.49 -12.16
N HIS A 242 -9.63 -33.58 -12.15
CA HIS A 242 -9.01 -33.05 -13.37
C HIS A 242 -8.46 -34.15 -14.29
N ALA A 243 -7.86 -35.22 -13.74
CA ALA A 243 -7.34 -36.34 -14.53
C ALA A 243 -8.42 -37.16 -15.23
N ARG A 244 -9.69 -37.09 -14.80
CA ARG A 244 -10.82 -37.91 -15.30
C ARG A 244 -11.87 -37.08 -16.03
N GLU A 245 -11.96 -35.80 -15.76
CA GLU A 245 -13.02 -34.92 -16.26
C GLU A 245 -12.37 -33.76 -17.04
N PRO A 246 -12.58 -33.65 -18.36
CA PRO A 246 -12.01 -32.57 -19.16
C PRO A 246 -12.78 -31.24 -19.05
N ASP A 247 -14.05 -31.28 -18.59
CA ASP A 247 -14.86 -30.06 -18.42
C ASP A 247 -14.64 -29.44 -17.04
N TRP A 248 -14.05 -28.25 -17.02
CA TRP A 248 -13.82 -27.51 -15.79
C TRP A 248 -15.12 -27.23 -15.01
N ARG A 249 -16.25 -27.07 -15.71
CA ARG A 249 -17.55 -26.81 -15.09
C ARG A 249 -18.05 -27.99 -14.26
N ALA A 250 -17.86 -29.19 -14.77
CA ALA A 250 -18.21 -30.41 -14.05
C ALA A 250 -17.37 -30.58 -12.78
N THR A 251 -16.06 -30.28 -12.84
CA THR A 251 -15.20 -30.30 -11.67
C THR A 251 -15.53 -29.17 -10.68
N ARG A 252 -15.90 -28.01 -11.17
CA ARG A 252 -16.40 -26.92 -10.31
C ARG A 252 -17.63 -27.37 -9.52
N ASP A 253 -18.55 -28.11 -10.14
CA ASP A 253 -19.74 -28.64 -9.46
C ASP A 253 -19.38 -29.73 -8.44
N LEU A 254 -18.34 -30.54 -8.69
CA LEU A 254 -17.79 -31.49 -7.70
C LEU A 254 -17.19 -30.73 -6.50
N ILE A 255 -16.46 -29.64 -6.72
CA ILE A 255 -15.95 -28.78 -5.63
C ILE A 255 -17.13 -28.24 -4.81
N ALA A 256 -18.15 -27.69 -5.46
CA ALA A 256 -19.33 -27.17 -4.76
C ALA A 256 -20.04 -28.25 -3.96
N ALA A 257 -20.20 -29.46 -4.54
CA ALA A 257 -20.88 -30.57 -3.88
C ALA A 257 -20.10 -31.14 -2.69
N ASN A 258 -18.76 -31.11 -2.68
CA ASN A 258 -17.94 -31.74 -1.65
C ASN A 258 -17.33 -30.73 -0.66
N TYR A 259 -17.02 -29.52 -1.11
CA TYR A 259 -16.28 -28.51 -0.38
C TYR A 259 -16.94 -27.11 -0.40
N GLY A 260 -18.23 -27.02 -0.79
CA GLY A 260 -18.98 -25.76 -0.89
C GLY A 260 -19.38 -25.15 0.45
N TYR A 261 -19.97 -23.96 0.39
CA TYR A 261 -20.37 -23.16 1.56
C TYR A 261 -21.50 -23.78 2.41
N ASP A 262 -22.18 -24.82 1.92
CA ASP A 262 -23.11 -25.63 2.72
C ASP A 262 -22.38 -26.45 3.80
N LYS A 263 -21.09 -26.76 3.58
CA LYS A 263 -20.22 -27.50 4.49
C LYS A 263 -19.21 -26.63 5.21
N TYR A 264 -18.66 -25.66 4.52
CA TYR A 264 -17.64 -24.72 5.02
C TYR A 264 -18.26 -23.34 5.09
N ARG A 265 -18.82 -23.01 6.26
CA ARG A 265 -19.60 -21.79 6.48
C ARG A 265 -18.70 -20.59 6.71
N GLY A 266 -19.27 -19.40 6.59
CA GLY A 266 -18.62 -18.10 6.74
C GLY A 266 -18.90 -17.22 5.54
N ALA A 267 -18.34 -16.02 5.53
CA ALA A 267 -18.50 -15.10 4.40
C ALA A 267 -17.63 -15.53 3.21
N CYS A 268 -16.36 -15.91 3.47
CA CYS A 268 -15.35 -16.23 2.46
C CYS A 268 -14.40 -17.35 2.97
N HIS A 269 -14.95 -18.56 3.25
CA HIS A 269 -14.17 -19.64 3.85
C HIS A 269 -13.01 -20.10 2.93
N ILE A 270 -11.83 -20.36 3.54
CA ILE A 270 -10.60 -20.74 2.81
C ILE A 270 -10.80 -21.99 1.95
N VAL A 271 -11.48 -23.03 2.43
CA VAL A 271 -11.54 -24.32 1.74
C VAL A 271 -12.20 -24.23 0.35
N PRO A 272 -13.44 -23.70 0.17
CA PRO A 272 -14.02 -23.57 -1.16
C PRO A 272 -13.19 -22.65 -2.06
N ASN A 273 -12.67 -21.55 -1.57
CA ASN A 273 -11.96 -20.56 -2.36
C ASN A 273 -10.56 -21.04 -2.78
N HIS A 274 -9.79 -21.64 -1.87
CA HIS A 274 -8.53 -22.29 -2.22
C HIS A 274 -8.72 -23.35 -3.31
N GLY A 275 -9.82 -24.11 -3.23
CA GLY A 275 -10.17 -25.11 -4.25
C GLY A 275 -10.36 -24.51 -5.64
N LEU A 276 -10.98 -23.32 -5.75
CA LEU A 276 -11.17 -22.66 -7.04
C LEU A 276 -9.85 -22.16 -7.65
N ILE A 277 -8.89 -21.74 -6.84
CA ILE A 277 -7.55 -21.35 -7.32
C ILE A 277 -6.82 -22.54 -7.94
N ILE A 278 -6.74 -23.67 -7.21
CA ILE A 278 -6.10 -24.89 -7.70
C ILE A 278 -6.84 -25.44 -8.95
N HIS A 279 -8.15 -25.39 -8.94
CA HIS A 279 -8.99 -25.78 -10.08
C HIS A 279 -8.67 -24.95 -11.33
N ALA A 280 -8.68 -23.62 -11.21
CA ALA A 280 -8.41 -22.73 -12.34
C ALA A 280 -6.96 -22.81 -12.83
N LEU A 281 -6.00 -23.05 -11.94
CA LEU A 281 -4.60 -23.27 -12.29
C LEU A 281 -4.43 -24.53 -13.14
N LEU A 282 -5.07 -25.63 -12.78
CA LEU A 282 -5.00 -26.91 -13.50
C LEU A 282 -5.69 -26.84 -14.87
N TYR A 283 -6.95 -26.37 -14.92
CA TYR A 283 -7.73 -26.31 -16.16
C TYR A 283 -7.28 -25.18 -17.10
N GLY A 284 -6.75 -24.09 -16.56
CA GLY A 284 -6.15 -23.01 -17.35
C GLY A 284 -4.82 -23.38 -17.98
N GLY A 285 -4.15 -24.45 -17.50
CA GLY A 285 -2.88 -24.95 -18.05
C GLY A 285 -1.74 -23.93 -18.00
N GLY A 286 -1.86 -22.91 -17.17
CA GLY A 286 -0.90 -21.83 -17.05
C GLY A 286 -1.08 -20.67 -18.04
N ASP A 287 -2.10 -20.70 -18.88
CA ASP A 287 -2.54 -19.54 -19.65
C ASP A 287 -3.26 -18.54 -18.72
N PHE A 288 -2.84 -17.29 -18.73
CA PHE A 288 -3.33 -16.26 -17.82
C PHE A 288 -4.83 -15.97 -18.05
N ARG A 289 -5.19 -15.66 -19.30
CA ARG A 289 -6.56 -15.28 -19.66
C ARG A 289 -7.54 -16.42 -19.37
N HIS A 290 -7.18 -17.64 -19.75
CA HIS A 290 -8.02 -18.82 -19.53
C HIS A 290 -8.16 -19.15 -18.05
N SER A 291 -7.07 -19.08 -17.28
CA SER A 291 -7.10 -19.32 -15.83
C SER A 291 -7.94 -18.25 -15.11
N GLN A 292 -7.75 -16.96 -15.45
CA GLN A 292 -8.55 -15.87 -14.90
C GLN A 292 -10.03 -15.97 -15.27
N MET A 293 -10.34 -16.34 -16.51
CA MET A 293 -11.71 -16.59 -16.95
C MET A 293 -12.38 -17.69 -16.10
N ILE A 294 -11.68 -18.80 -15.88
CA ILE A 294 -12.23 -19.92 -15.10
C ILE A 294 -12.49 -19.50 -13.64
N VAL A 295 -11.49 -18.90 -12.96
CA VAL A 295 -11.61 -18.59 -11.54
C VAL A 295 -12.70 -17.56 -11.27
N ASN A 296 -12.80 -16.52 -12.10
CA ASN A 296 -13.82 -15.47 -11.97
C ASN A 296 -15.22 -15.99 -12.30
N THR A 297 -15.35 -16.79 -13.37
CA THR A 297 -16.64 -17.36 -13.75
C THR A 297 -17.17 -18.35 -12.70
N CYS A 298 -16.31 -19.00 -11.92
CA CYS A 298 -16.70 -19.92 -10.84
C CYS A 298 -17.47 -19.24 -9.71
N GLY A 299 -17.35 -17.92 -9.54
CA GLY A 299 -18.03 -17.16 -8.51
C GLY A 299 -17.38 -17.28 -7.12
N TRP A 300 -18.16 -16.97 -6.08
CA TRP A 300 -17.75 -16.86 -4.69
C TRP A 300 -16.86 -15.63 -4.43
N ASP A 301 -15.68 -15.82 -3.88
CA ASP A 301 -14.72 -14.76 -3.56
C ASP A 301 -13.80 -14.52 -4.77
N THR A 302 -14.33 -13.82 -5.75
CA THR A 302 -13.73 -13.76 -7.09
C THR A 302 -12.45 -12.94 -7.13
N ASP A 303 -12.38 -11.81 -6.44
CA ASP A 303 -11.19 -10.95 -6.39
C ASP A 303 -10.04 -11.60 -5.63
N CYS A 304 -10.29 -12.13 -4.44
CA CYS A 304 -9.32 -12.89 -3.66
C CYS A 304 -8.72 -14.05 -4.48
N ASN A 305 -9.59 -14.86 -5.09
CA ASN A 305 -9.18 -16.03 -5.85
C ASN A 305 -8.38 -15.64 -7.09
N ALA A 306 -8.85 -14.64 -7.84
CA ALA A 306 -8.20 -14.15 -9.04
C ALA A 306 -6.87 -13.45 -8.74
N ALA A 307 -6.76 -12.76 -7.60
CA ALA A 307 -5.55 -12.09 -7.15
C ALA A 307 -4.39 -13.06 -6.89
N ASN A 308 -4.59 -14.08 -6.04
CA ASN A 308 -3.55 -15.08 -5.77
C ASN A 308 -3.17 -15.85 -7.04
N LEU A 309 -4.17 -16.27 -7.84
CA LEU A 309 -3.91 -16.95 -9.12
C LEU A 309 -3.11 -16.08 -10.07
N GLY A 310 -3.47 -14.78 -10.17
CA GLY A 310 -2.80 -13.81 -11.02
C GLY A 310 -1.35 -13.55 -10.58
N CYS A 311 -1.11 -13.42 -9.28
CA CYS A 311 0.24 -13.29 -8.71
C CYS A 311 1.11 -14.49 -9.06
N LEU A 312 0.62 -15.71 -8.78
CA LEU A 312 1.34 -16.97 -9.08
C LEU A 312 1.68 -17.08 -10.57
N LEU A 313 0.73 -16.81 -11.46
CA LEU A 313 0.94 -16.90 -12.91
C LEU A 313 1.91 -15.80 -13.41
N GLY A 314 1.83 -14.60 -12.86
CA GLY A 314 2.76 -13.51 -13.15
C GLY A 314 4.20 -13.87 -12.76
N ILE A 315 4.41 -14.38 -11.53
CA ILE A 315 5.73 -14.85 -11.08
C ILE A 315 6.22 -15.98 -11.99
N ARG A 316 5.37 -16.96 -12.29
CA ARG A 316 5.72 -18.14 -13.08
C ARG A 316 6.16 -17.79 -14.51
N GLY A 317 5.41 -16.93 -15.19
CA GLY A 317 5.60 -16.62 -16.61
C GLY A 317 6.31 -15.29 -16.89
N GLY A 318 6.58 -14.46 -15.87
CA GLY A 318 7.09 -13.10 -16.06
C GLY A 318 6.08 -12.21 -16.79
N LEU A 319 6.56 -11.11 -17.36
CA LEU A 319 5.70 -10.15 -18.08
C LEU A 319 5.04 -10.71 -19.34
N ALA A 320 5.66 -11.69 -19.98
CA ALA A 320 5.07 -12.38 -21.14
C ALA A 320 3.74 -13.08 -20.85
N THR A 321 3.43 -13.31 -19.57
CA THR A 321 2.15 -13.83 -19.12
C THR A 321 0.95 -12.96 -19.54
N PHE A 322 1.16 -11.66 -19.70
CA PHE A 322 0.11 -10.69 -20.04
C PHE A 322 0.02 -10.40 -21.55
N ASP A 323 0.90 -11.00 -22.35
CA ASP A 323 0.87 -10.83 -23.80
C ASP A 323 -0.37 -11.52 -24.40
N GLY A 324 -1.01 -10.90 -25.39
CA GLY A 324 -2.19 -11.47 -26.07
C GLY A 324 -3.07 -10.42 -26.71
N ASP A 325 -4.30 -10.82 -27.04
CA ASP A 325 -5.26 -9.96 -27.74
C ASP A 325 -5.98 -8.95 -26.82
N TYR A 326 -5.81 -9.06 -25.50
CA TYR A 326 -6.45 -8.20 -24.53
C TYR A 326 -5.40 -7.43 -23.72
N ASP A 327 -5.56 -6.10 -23.64
CA ASP A 327 -4.68 -5.24 -22.86
C ASP A 327 -5.03 -5.28 -21.37
N TRP A 328 -4.34 -6.11 -20.61
CA TRP A 328 -4.49 -6.22 -19.16
C TRP A 328 -3.81 -5.08 -18.38
N ARG A 329 -2.77 -4.48 -18.93
CA ARG A 329 -1.89 -3.54 -18.22
C ARG A 329 -2.29 -2.08 -18.44
N GLY A 330 -2.62 -1.70 -19.67
CA GLY A 330 -2.93 -0.32 -20.04
C GLY A 330 -4.00 0.32 -19.16
N PRO A 331 -5.19 -0.29 -18.95
CA PRO A 331 -6.23 0.27 -18.10
C PRO A 331 -5.83 0.46 -16.63
N VAL A 332 -4.92 -0.36 -16.10
CA VAL A 332 -4.40 -0.25 -14.73
C VAL A 332 -3.31 0.82 -14.64
N ALA A 333 -2.47 0.93 -15.67
CA ALA A 333 -1.35 1.88 -15.78
C ALA A 333 -0.43 1.87 -14.55
N ASP A 334 -0.18 0.70 -13.95
CA ASP A 334 0.54 0.47 -12.69
C ASP A 334 -0.10 1.08 -11.44
N ARG A 335 -1.21 1.83 -11.54
CA ARG A 335 -1.82 2.56 -10.41
C ARG A 335 -2.24 1.61 -9.29
N MET A 336 -1.97 2.03 -8.06
CA MET A 336 -2.31 1.30 -6.85
C MET A 336 -2.70 2.27 -5.73
N TYR A 337 -3.85 2.03 -5.09
CA TYR A 337 -4.35 2.83 -3.98
C TYR A 337 -4.46 1.97 -2.73
N LEU A 338 -3.81 2.41 -1.64
CA LEU A 338 -3.77 1.70 -0.37
C LEU A 338 -4.48 2.51 0.71
N SER A 339 -5.48 1.91 1.35
CA SER A 339 -6.20 2.50 2.48
C SER A 339 -5.43 2.27 3.78
N THR A 340 -4.54 3.19 4.15
CA THR A 340 -3.57 3.02 5.25
C THR A 340 -3.36 4.30 6.05
N ALA A 341 -2.99 4.18 7.33
CA ALA A 341 -2.62 5.31 8.17
C ALA A 341 -1.25 5.94 7.82
N ASP A 342 -0.43 5.32 6.99
CA ASP A 342 0.74 5.97 6.37
C ASP A 342 0.33 6.64 5.06
N GLY A 343 -0.21 7.84 5.15
CA GLY A 343 -0.76 8.57 4.00
C GLY A 343 0.25 8.83 2.88
N SER A 344 1.54 8.85 3.18
CA SER A 344 2.60 8.99 2.18
C SER A 344 2.72 7.80 1.23
N ARG A 345 2.08 6.69 1.56
CA ARG A 345 2.07 5.44 0.80
C ARG A 345 0.66 5.03 0.35
N GLY A 346 -0.32 5.93 0.50
CA GLY A 346 -1.70 5.70 0.05
C GLY A 346 -1.83 5.73 -1.47
N ILE A 347 -1.08 6.61 -2.14
CA ILE A 347 -0.94 6.67 -3.60
C ILE A 347 0.42 6.09 -3.96
N THR A 348 0.43 5.00 -4.71
CA THR A 348 1.64 4.26 -5.10
C THR A 348 1.44 3.60 -6.47
N ASP A 349 2.39 2.81 -6.90
CA ASP A 349 2.34 2.08 -8.17
C ASP A 349 2.99 0.69 -8.06
N ALA A 350 2.68 -0.18 -9.01
CA ALA A 350 3.16 -1.55 -9.04
C ALA A 350 4.69 -1.66 -9.09
N LEU A 351 5.36 -0.74 -9.79
CA LEU A 351 6.82 -0.74 -9.88
C LEU A 351 7.46 -0.36 -8.53
N THR A 352 6.95 0.68 -7.89
CA THR A 352 7.39 1.13 -6.57
C THR A 352 7.24 0.04 -5.51
N GLU A 353 6.08 -0.63 -5.45
CA GLU A 353 5.86 -1.73 -4.49
C GLU A 353 6.74 -2.95 -4.81
N SER A 354 6.97 -3.24 -6.09
CA SER A 354 7.90 -4.31 -6.50
C SER A 354 9.32 -4.05 -6.00
N TYR A 355 9.82 -2.84 -6.12
CA TYR A 355 11.16 -2.50 -5.60
C TYR A 355 11.24 -2.49 -4.08
N ARG A 356 10.15 -2.24 -3.37
CA ARG A 356 10.07 -2.44 -1.91
C ARG A 356 10.22 -3.91 -1.53
N ILE A 357 9.56 -4.80 -2.26
CA ILE A 357 9.69 -6.27 -2.09
C ILE A 357 11.12 -6.71 -2.39
N ILE A 358 11.71 -6.26 -3.50
CA ILE A 358 13.09 -6.58 -3.90
C ILE A 358 14.09 -6.12 -2.82
N LYS A 359 13.92 -4.91 -2.30
CA LYS A 359 14.71 -4.37 -1.19
C LYS A 359 14.60 -5.25 0.06
N ALA A 360 13.37 -5.65 0.42
CA ALA A 360 13.14 -6.52 1.57
C ALA A 360 13.81 -7.89 1.39
N ALA A 361 13.68 -8.49 0.21
CA ALA A 361 14.31 -9.76 -0.11
C ALA A 361 15.85 -9.69 -0.05
N SER A 362 16.44 -8.60 -0.55
CA SER A 362 17.89 -8.34 -0.48
C SER A 362 18.35 -8.21 0.96
N ALA A 363 17.64 -7.39 1.76
CA ALA A 363 17.98 -7.14 3.16
C ALA A 363 17.87 -8.41 4.02
N LEU A 364 16.82 -9.23 3.83
CA LEU A 364 16.65 -10.51 4.53
C LEU A 364 17.80 -11.49 4.25
N ARG A 365 18.43 -11.40 3.09
CA ARG A 365 19.61 -12.21 2.70
C ARG A 365 20.95 -11.56 3.02
N GLY A 366 20.95 -10.35 3.62
CA GLY A 366 22.17 -9.57 3.86
C GLY A 366 22.88 -9.14 2.58
N GLN A 367 22.13 -8.96 1.49
CA GLN A 367 22.63 -8.49 0.20
C GLN A 367 22.42 -6.98 0.05
N GLU A 368 23.33 -6.32 -0.67
CA GLU A 368 23.16 -4.91 -1.02
C GLU A 368 22.00 -4.76 -2.02
N PHE A 369 21.26 -3.68 -1.87
CA PHE A 369 20.19 -3.28 -2.78
C PHE A 369 20.54 -1.94 -3.42
N GLU A 370 20.68 -1.93 -4.73
CA GLU A 370 20.90 -0.71 -5.51
C GLU A 370 19.56 -0.13 -5.98
N GLN A 371 19.31 1.12 -5.61
CA GLN A 371 18.09 1.81 -6.05
C GLN A 371 18.19 2.20 -7.52
N PRO A 372 17.16 1.95 -8.33
CA PRO A 372 17.13 2.38 -9.73
C PRO A 372 17.34 3.89 -9.85
N LYS A 373 18.14 4.29 -10.83
CA LYS A 373 18.41 5.70 -11.20
C LYS A 373 18.66 6.60 -9.98
N SER A 374 19.52 6.13 -9.08
CA SER A 374 19.93 6.83 -7.86
C SER A 374 18.75 7.17 -6.92
N GLY A 375 17.71 6.36 -6.92
CA GLY A 375 16.54 6.52 -6.06
C GLY A 375 15.48 7.50 -6.58
N ALA A 376 15.42 7.70 -7.89
CA ALA A 376 14.32 8.43 -8.50
C ALA A 376 12.97 7.77 -8.16
N LYS A 377 11.94 8.61 -7.92
CA LYS A 377 10.59 8.12 -7.60
C LYS A 377 9.92 7.48 -8.81
N PHE A 378 10.09 8.08 -9.97
CA PHE A 378 9.62 7.57 -11.25
C PHE A 378 10.84 7.29 -12.13
N HIS A 379 11.05 6.04 -12.49
CA HIS A 379 12.28 5.57 -13.14
C HIS A 379 12.03 4.58 -14.28
N PHE A 380 10.85 4.00 -14.40
CA PHE A 380 10.39 3.16 -15.52
C PHE A 380 11.29 1.96 -15.89
N THR A 381 12.10 1.47 -14.97
CA THR A 381 13.20 0.52 -15.27
C THR A 381 12.77 -0.90 -15.61
N LEU A 382 11.50 -1.29 -15.36
CA LEU A 382 11.00 -2.60 -15.80
C LEU A 382 10.11 -2.46 -17.04
N PRO A 383 10.15 -3.45 -17.96
CA PRO A 383 9.49 -3.36 -19.26
C PRO A 383 7.99 -3.07 -19.14
N GLY A 384 7.53 -2.10 -19.91
CA GLY A 384 6.13 -1.69 -19.96
C GLY A 384 5.61 -0.92 -18.74
N SER A 385 6.46 -0.59 -17.75
CA SER A 385 6.03 0.22 -16.61
C SER A 385 5.80 1.68 -17.02
N VAL A 386 4.68 2.24 -16.58
CA VAL A 386 4.32 3.65 -16.78
C VAL A 386 4.12 4.41 -15.47
N GLN A 387 4.13 3.73 -14.33
CA GLN A 387 4.05 4.29 -12.99
C GLN A 387 2.92 5.33 -12.82
N GLY A 388 1.73 5.02 -13.34
CA GLY A 388 0.56 5.88 -13.24
C GLY A 388 0.56 7.10 -14.15
N PHE A 389 1.56 7.26 -15.03
CA PHE A 389 1.53 8.34 -16.02
C PHE A 389 0.44 8.11 -17.06
N GLU A 390 -0.31 9.15 -17.33
CA GLU A 390 -1.39 9.19 -18.32
C GLU A 390 -1.34 10.52 -19.09
N ILE A 391 -1.99 10.53 -20.24
CA ILE A 391 -2.24 11.78 -20.99
C ILE A 391 -3.26 12.61 -20.21
N ASP A 392 -2.91 13.85 -19.88
CA ASP A 392 -3.82 14.75 -19.17
C ASP A 392 -5.05 15.06 -20.01
N ARG A 393 -6.22 15.19 -19.38
CA ARG A 393 -7.52 15.43 -20.06
C ARG A 393 -7.56 16.68 -20.93
N GLU A 394 -6.72 17.67 -20.66
CA GLU A 394 -6.63 18.94 -21.39
C GLU A 394 -5.46 18.95 -22.39
N SER A 395 -4.80 17.81 -22.57
CA SER A 395 -3.67 17.62 -23.48
C SER A 395 -4.11 17.45 -24.93
N ALA A 396 -3.25 17.83 -25.86
CA ALA A 396 -3.33 17.33 -27.22
C ALA A 396 -3.14 15.80 -27.23
N PRO A 397 -3.73 15.08 -28.21
CA PRO A 397 -3.59 13.63 -28.32
C PRO A 397 -2.14 13.20 -28.47
N ALA A 398 -1.74 12.21 -27.68
CA ALA A 398 -0.42 11.60 -27.70
C ALA A 398 -0.51 10.11 -27.32
N GLN A 399 0.59 9.39 -27.49
CA GLN A 399 0.77 8.03 -26.96
C GLN A 399 1.90 8.04 -25.95
N ILE A 400 1.79 7.21 -24.94
CA ILE A 400 2.86 6.96 -23.99
C ILE A 400 3.20 5.48 -23.98
N ALA A 401 4.48 5.17 -23.91
CA ALA A 401 4.97 3.81 -23.82
C ALA A 401 6.28 3.76 -23.05
N ASN A 402 6.49 2.67 -22.32
CA ASN A 402 7.81 2.37 -21.78
C ASN A 402 8.76 2.04 -22.94
N GLN A 403 9.92 2.67 -22.92
CA GLN A 403 10.97 2.46 -23.94
C GLN A 403 12.01 1.47 -23.38
N ASP A 404 12.62 0.68 -24.26
CA ASP A 404 13.76 -0.16 -23.92
C ASP A 404 14.84 0.66 -23.21
N GLY A 405 15.31 0.16 -22.08
CA GLY A 405 16.24 0.87 -21.21
C GLY A 405 15.59 1.62 -20.04
N GLY A 406 14.26 1.55 -19.92
CA GLY A 406 13.53 2.02 -18.74
C GLY A 406 13.29 3.53 -18.73
N ALA A 407 12.58 4.06 -19.72
CA ALA A 407 12.14 5.45 -19.78
C ALA A 407 10.72 5.54 -20.36
N LEU A 408 10.01 6.62 -20.09
CA LEU A 408 8.69 6.88 -20.63
C LEU A 408 8.79 7.72 -21.90
N ARG A 409 8.52 7.11 -23.05
CA ARG A 409 8.43 7.80 -24.35
C ARG A 409 7.04 8.39 -24.51
N ILE A 410 6.99 9.63 -24.91
CA ILE A 410 5.77 10.41 -25.16
C ILE A 410 5.81 10.82 -26.64
N GLU A 411 4.82 10.39 -27.41
CA GLU A 411 4.74 10.61 -28.86
C GLU A 411 3.46 11.34 -29.24
N PRO A 412 3.53 12.61 -29.69
CA PRO A 412 2.36 13.33 -30.13
C PRO A 412 1.73 12.65 -31.37
N THR A 413 0.41 12.61 -31.41
CA THR A 413 -0.33 12.12 -32.58
C THR A 413 -1.00 13.26 -33.37
N SER A 414 -0.92 14.49 -32.88
CA SER A 414 -1.38 15.71 -33.51
C SER A 414 -0.59 16.93 -33.01
N ASP A 415 -0.71 18.05 -33.72
CA ASP A 415 -0.19 19.34 -33.26
C ASP A 415 -0.90 19.80 -31.97
N GLY A 416 -0.14 20.44 -31.09
CA GLY A 416 -0.66 21.04 -29.85
C GLY A 416 0.24 20.81 -28.64
N THR A 417 -0.21 21.31 -27.50
CA THR A 417 0.48 21.13 -26.23
C THR A 417 0.18 19.74 -25.68
N VAL A 418 1.19 18.93 -25.53
CA VAL A 418 1.09 17.60 -24.90
C VAL A 418 1.43 17.71 -23.42
N ARG A 419 0.60 17.08 -22.59
CA ARG A 419 0.80 17.01 -21.15
C ARG A 419 0.61 15.58 -20.66
N VAL A 420 1.59 15.08 -19.89
CA VAL A 420 1.55 13.77 -19.23
C VAL A 420 1.76 13.94 -17.75
N MET A 421 0.93 13.28 -16.94
CA MET A 421 0.93 13.45 -15.49
C MET A 421 0.72 12.14 -14.75
N THR A 422 1.16 12.09 -13.49
CA THR A 422 0.93 10.98 -12.56
C THR A 422 0.40 11.50 -11.24
N PRO A 423 -0.47 10.76 -10.52
CA PRO A 423 -1.02 11.20 -9.24
C PRO A 423 0.06 11.33 -8.14
N THR A 424 -0.03 12.40 -7.35
CA THR A 424 0.73 12.62 -6.11
C THR A 424 -0.16 12.71 -4.88
N PHE A 425 -1.47 12.75 -5.08
CA PHE A 425 -2.52 12.74 -4.07
C PHE A 425 -3.77 12.10 -4.68
N ILE A 426 -4.88 12.04 -3.94
CA ILE A 426 -6.14 11.46 -4.40
C ILE A 426 -6.58 12.15 -5.69
N PRO A 427 -6.63 11.44 -6.83
CA PRO A 427 -7.06 12.03 -8.08
C PRO A 427 -8.58 12.24 -8.11
N GLU A 428 -9.07 13.07 -9.04
CA GLU A 428 -10.49 13.47 -9.10
C GLU A 428 -11.44 12.27 -9.18
N GLU A 429 -11.13 11.25 -9.96
CA GLU A 429 -11.93 10.03 -10.12
C GLU A 429 -12.02 9.18 -8.84
N ALA A 430 -11.03 9.32 -7.92
CA ALA A 430 -11.02 8.60 -6.67
C ALA A 430 -11.61 9.38 -5.48
N LEU A 431 -12.02 10.66 -5.67
CA LEU A 431 -12.59 11.47 -4.60
C LEU A 431 -13.92 10.93 -4.05
N ALA A 432 -14.75 10.37 -4.91
CA ALA A 432 -16.05 9.80 -4.57
C ALA A 432 -16.10 8.28 -4.75
N MET A 433 -14.95 7.63 -4.74
CA MET A 433 -14.83 6.19 -4.94
C MET A 433 -15.63 5.43 -3.86
N PRO A 434 -16.46 4.46 -4.25
CA PRO A 434 -17.16 3.60 -3.30
C PRO A 434 -16.21 2.56 -2.68
N GLY A 435 -16.61 1.99 -1.55
CA GLY A 435 -15.83 0.98 -0.83
C GLY A 435 -14.98 1.57 0.28
N TYR A 436 -13.75 1.09 0.44
CA TYR A 436 -12.86 1.57 1.50
C TYR A 436 -12.36 2.99 1.22
N GLN A 437 -12.35 3.83 2.25
CA GLN A 437 -11.89 5.20 2.12
C GLN A 437 -10.39 5.24 1.80
N LEU A 438 -10.02 5.97 0.74
CA LEU A 438 -8.63 6.23 0.43
C LEU A 438 -8.10 7.34 1.36
N PHE A 439 -7.15 6.99 2.23
CA PHE A 439 -6.36 7.92 3.02
C PHE A 439 -5.03 8.15 2.34
N ALA A 440 -4.73 9.38 2.05
CA ALA A 440 -3.45 9.77 1.48
C ALA A 440 -3.06 11.17 1.97
N SER A 441 -1.76 11.40 2.04
CA SER A 441 -1.18 12.73 2.04
C SER A 441 -0.57 12.99 0.68
N PRO A 442 -0.51 14.24 0.20
CA PRO A 442 0.29 14.57 -0.97
C PRO A 442 1.72 14.04 -0.81
N THR A 443 2.34 13.61 -1.89
CA THR A 443 3.73 13.16 -1.87
C THR A 443 4.71 14.25 -2.31
N LEU A 444 4.20 15.34 -2.89
CA LEU A 444 4.94 16.52 -3.32
C LEU A 444 4.42 17.78 -2.63
N TYR A 445 5.34 18.64 -2.16
CA TYR A 445 5.01 19.81 -1.35
C TYR A 445 5.77 21.04 -1.80
N PRO A 446 5.26 22.28 -1.50
CA PRO A 446 5.96 23.53 -1.67
C PRO A 446 7.35 23.55 -1.01
N GLY A 447 8.29 24.20 -1.69
CA GLY A 447 9.67 24.30 -1.20
C GLY A 447 10.56 23.12 -1.56
N GLN A 448 10.00 21.97 -1.93
CA GLN A 448 10.79 20.86 -2.49
C GLN A 448 11.28 21.17 -3.90
N THR A 449 12.38 20.55 -4.32
CA THR A 449 12.92 20.72 -5.68
C THR A 449 12.57 19.50 -6.52
N LEU A 450 11.73 19.72 -7.50
CA LEU A 450 11.37 18.73 -8.53
C LEU A 450 12.48 18.66 -9.56
N THR A 451 12.93 17.46 -9.91
CA THR A 451 13.99 17.21 -10.88
C THR A 451 13.55 16.14 -11.87
N ALA A 452 13.66 16.41 -13.17
CA ALA A 452 13.43 15.45 -14.24
C ALA A 452 14.64 15.37 -15.17
N LEU A 453 14.94 14.18 -15.66
CA LEU A 453 15.86 13.98 -16.78
C LEU A 453 15.01 13.73 -18.03
N VAL A 454 15.13 14.61 -19.02
CA VAL A 454 14.27 14.63 -20.19
C VAL A 454 15.12 14.69 -21.45
N ARG A 455 14.78 13.89 -22.47
CA ARG A 455 15.46 13.85 -23.76
C ARG A 455 14.48 14.14 -24.89
N ASN A 456 14.92 14.93 -25.85
CA ASN A 456 14.23 15.11 -27.13
C ASN A 456 14.78 14.11 -28.14
N ASP A 457 13.94 13.18 -28.60
CA ASP A 457 14.32 12.16 -29.60
C ASP A 457 13.95 12.55 -31.04
N GLY A 458 13.44 13.78 -31.24
CA GLY A 458 13.10 14.30 -32.54
C GLY A 458 14.19 15.16 -33.17
N ASP A 459 14.00 15.51 -34.44
CA ASP A 459 14.89 16.33 -35.28
C ASP A 459 14.59 17.84 -35.14
N GLU A 460 13.50 18.22 -34.53
CA GLU A 460 13.13 19.59 -34.22
C GLU A 460 13.25 19.92 -32.73
N PRO A 461 13.53 21.18 -32.34
CA PRO A 461 13.50 21.57 -30.93
C PRO A 461 12.14 21.40 -30.30
N ALA A 462 12.09 20.99 -29.03
CA ALA A 462 10.86 20.94 -28.23
C ALA A 462 10.93 21.93 -27.04
N GLN A 463 9.87 22.67 -26.78
CA GLN A 463 9.75 23.51 -25.60
C GLN A 463 9.10 22.71 -24.47
N VAL A 464 9.85 22.42 -23.41
CA VAL A 464 9.43 21.52 -22.32
C VAL A 464 9.39 22.26 -21.00
N ARG A 465 8.42 21.93 -20.13
CA ARG A 465 8.35 22.43 -18.75
C ARG A 465 7.81 21.38 -17.80
N LEU A 466 8.18 21.50 -16.53
CA LEU A 466 7.59 20.75 -15.44
C LEU A 466 6.25 21.39 -15.06
N VAL A 467 5.26 20.55 -14.78
CA VAL A 467 3.91 21.01 -14.40
C VAL A 467 3.42 20.22 -13.19
N LEU A 468 2.51 20.83 -12.44
CA LEU A 468 1.76 20.17 -11.39
C LEU A 468 0.31 20.62 -11.39
N ARG A 469 -0.58 19.78 -10.85
CA ARG A 469 -1.96 20.12 -10.55
C ARG A 469 -2.16 20.13 -9.04
N GLN A 470 -2.86 21.14 -8.55
CA GLN A 470 -3.28 21.23 -7.17
C GLN A 470 -4.80 21.38 -7.09
N TYR A 471 -5.38 21.02 -5.95
CA TYR A 471 -6.74 21.44 -5.62
C TYR A 471 -6.68 22.85 -5.06
N GLY A 472 -7.33 23.78 -5.74
CA GLY A 472 -7.44 25.18 -5.31
C GLY A 472 -8.27 25.37 -4.04
N ALA A 473 -8.39 26.63 -3.62
CA ALA A 473 -9.16 26.97 -2.42
C ALA A 473 -10.68 26.69 -2.55
N ASP A 474 -11.16 26.42 -3.76
CA ASP A 474 -12.55 26.07 -4.08
C ASP A 474 -12.73 24.58 -4.44
N ASP A 475 -11.75 23.74 -4.11
CA ASP A 475 -11.68 22.31 -4.44
C ASP A 475 -11.58 21.99 -5.96
N ARG A 476 -11.32 22.98 -6.83
CA ARG A 476 -11.10 22.75 -8.25
C ARG A 476 -9.64 22.45 -8.55
N SER A 477 -9.41 21.62 -9.56
CA SER A 477 -8.07 21.33 -10.06
C SER A 477 -7.51 22.51 -10.85
N GLU A 478 -6.34 22.98 -10.47
CA GLU A 478 -5.60 24.08 -11.06
C GLU A 478 -4.25 23.61 -11.59
N LEU A 479 -3.88 24.03 -12.80
CA LEU A 479 -2.58 23.77 -13.40
C LEU A 479 -1.57 24.86 -12.99
N ILE A 480 -0.41 24.45 -12.51
CA ILE A 480 0.73 25.32 -12.22
C ILE A 480 1.90 24.86 -13.08
N SER A 481 2.50 25.77 -13.80
CA SER A 481 3.59 25.51 -14.74
C SER A 481 4.89 26.16 -14.31
N GLY A 482 5.99 25.40 -14.43
CA GLY A 482 7.34 25.91 -14.34
C GLY A 482 7.77 26.69 -15.57
N GLU A 483 8.96 27.28 -15.53
CA GLU A 483 9.53 27.99 -16.67
C GLU A 483 9.84 27.01 -17.81
N PRO A 484 9.51 27.37 -19.08
CA PRO A 484 9.81 26.56 -20.22
C PRO A 484 11.29 26.53 -20.55
N VAL A 485 11.78 25.38 -20.99
CA VAL A 485 13.14 25.13 -21.43
C VAL A 485 13.11 24.58 -22.85
N VAL A 486 13.96 25.08 -23.74
CA VAL A 486 14.09 24.58 -25.11
C VAL A 486 15.10 23.43 -25.13
N LEU A 487 14.65 22.24 -25.46
CA LEU A 487 15.50 21.07 -25.74
C LEU A 487 15.83 21.05 -27.23
N ALA A 488 17.10 21.17 -27.58
CA ALA A 488 17.53 20.98 -28.95
C ALA A 488 17.26 19.56 -29.45
N ALA A 489 17.23 19.36 -30.76
CA ALA A 489 17.11 18.05 -31.37
C ALA A 489 18.16 17.05 -30.82
N TYR A 490 17.70 15.85 -30.46
CA TYR A 490 18.56 14.74 -29.99
C TYR A 490 19.40 15.08 -28.74
N THR A 491 18.90 15.99 -27.88
CA THR A 491 19.61 16.34 -26.64
C THR A 491 18.86 15.89 -25.40
N GLU A 492 19.62 15.58 -24.35
CA GLU A 492 19.12 15.28 -23.01
C GLU A 492 19.45 16.44 -22.07
N GLN A 493 18.51 16.79 -21.19
CA GLN A 493 18.70 17.85 -20.23
C GLN A 493 18.01 17.51 -18.89
N ARG A 494 18.66 17.92 -17.81
CA ARG A 494 18.07 17.92 -16.47
C ARG A 494 17.28 19.20 -16.27
N LEU A 495 15.99 19.05 -16.02
CA LEU A 495 15.09 20.13 -15.62
C LEU A 495 15.00 20.15 -14.10
N THR A 496 15.02 21.33 -13.49
CA THR A 496 14.85 21.52 -12.06
C THR A 496 13.86 22.65 -11.81
N TRP A 497 12.96 22.44 -10.86
CA TRP A 497 11.98 23.46 -10.48
C TRP A 497 11.69 23.38 -8.98
N ARG A 498 11.90 24.49 -8.27
CA ARG A 498 11.47 24.59 -6.89
C ARG A 498 9.97 24.83 -6.86
N VAL A 499 9.24 23.93 -6.23
CA VAL A 499 7.78 24.01 -6.10
C VAL A 499 7.42 25.29 -5.36
N PRO A 500 6.57 26.19 -5.95
CA PRO A 500 6.21 27.45 -5.35
C PRO A 500 5.35 27.26 -4.10
N ASP A 501 5.31 28.25 -3.24
CA ASP A 501 4.34 28.31 -2.14
C ASP A 501 2.91 28.38 -2.71
N ASN A 502 2.05 27.56 -2.18
CA ASN A 502 0.66 27.42 -2.61
C ASN A 502 -0.35 27.54 -1.44
N GLY A 503 0.09 28.04 -0.29
CA GLY A 503 -0.75 28.19 0.89
C GLY A 503 -1.17 26.88 1.55
N GLY A 504 -0.44 25.78 1.31
CA GLY A 504 -0.73 24.46 1.91
C GLY A 504 -1.80 23.66 1.20
N LEU A 505 -2.20 24.05 -0.01
CA LEU A 505 -3.17 23.33 -0.83
C LEU A 505 -2.59 22.00 -1.36
N PRO A 506 -3.40 20.92 -1.49
CA PRO A 506 -2.90 19.61 -1.91
C PRO A 506 -2.48 19.60 -3.38
N ILE A 507 -1.23 19.23 -3.65
CA ILE A 507 -0.75 18.94 -5.01
C ILE A 507 -1.16 17.50 -5.34
N HIS A 508 -2.01 17.33 -6.35
CA HIS A 508 -2.59 16.02 -6.65
C HIS A 508 -2.01 15.32 -7.87
N ALA A 509 -1.27 16.04 -8.74
CA ALA A 509 -0.55 15.42 -9.85
C ALA A 509 0.70 16.22 -10.22
N VAL A 510 1.67 15.53 -10.83
CA VAL A 510 2.93 16.09 -11.31
C VAL A 510 3.26 15.49 -12.67
N GLY A 511 3.93 16.24 -13.52
CA GLY A 511 4.32 15.74 -14.82
C GLY A 511 5.11 16.70 -15.70
N LEU A 512 5.01 16.45 -16.97
CA LEU A 512 5.71 17.15 -18.04
C LEU A 512 4.70 17.70 -19.04
N GLU A 513 4.91 18.95 -19.47
CA GLU A 513 4.19 19.57 -20.56
C GLU A 513 5.19 20.02 -21.62
N TYR A 514 4.87 19.83 -22.89
CA TYR A 514 5.70 20.35 -23.98
C TYR A 514 4.89 20.71 -25.22
N ASP A 515 5.45 21.67 -25.97
CA ASP A 515 4.96 22.09 -27.26
C ASP A 515 5.90 21.58 -28.37
N GLY A 516 5.34 20.93 -29.37
CA GLY A 516 6.07 20.37 -30.50
C GLY A 516 5.50 19.04 -30.96
N THR A 517 6.00 18.57 -32.11
CA THR A 517 5.64 17.29 -32.72
C THR A 517 6.70 16.22 -32.50
N ALA A 518 7.85 16.60 -31.94
CA ALA A 518 8.95 15.69 -31.68
C ALA A 518 8.63 14.74 -30.52
N PRO A 519 9.02 13.46 -30.58
CA PRO A 519 8.94 12.57 -29.43
C PRO A 519 9.84 13.04 -28.28
N VAL A 520 9.29 13.07 -27.07
CA VAL A 520 10.02 13.41 -25.85
C VAL A 520 10.07 12.19 -24.93
N VAL A 521 11.21 11.99 -24.29
CA VAL A 521 11.44 10.86 -23.37
C VAL A 521 11.70 11.40 -21.99
N LEU A 522 10.89 10.99 -21.02
CA LEU A 522 11.09 11.19 -19.59
C LEU A 522 11.87 10.01 -19.04
N ASP A 523 13.16 10.21 -18.76
CA ASP A 523 14.00 9.16 -18.18
C ASP A 523 13.67 8.95 -16.70
N SER A 524 13.60 10.03 -15.93
CA SER A 524 13.32 9.98 -14.50
C SER A 524 12.70 11.27 -14.00
N LEU A 525 11.92 11.15 -12.91
CA LEU A 525 11.33 12.26 -12.18
C LEU A 525 11.45 12.01 -10.69
N THR A 526 11.89 13.02 -9.92
CA THR A 526 12.08 12.88 -8.48
C THR A 526 12.01 14.22 -7.73
N TRP A 527 11.81 14.15 -6.43
CA TRP A 527 11.93 15.23 -5.45
C TRP A 527 12.26 14.65 -4.08
N ASN A 528 12.79 15.46 -3.19
CA ASN A 528 13.18 15.04 -1.85
C ASN A 528 13.25 16.22 -0.88
N GLY A 529 13.57 15.92 0.39
CA GLY A 529 13.75 16.87 1.46
C GLY A 529 12.43 17.26 2.15
N ALA A 530 12.57 17.96 3.28
CA ALA A 530 11.44 18.53 3.98
C ALA A 530 10.92 19.79 3.26
N PRO A 531 9.62 20.10 3.32
CA PRO A 531 9.05 21.31 2.76
C PRO A 531 9.29 22.52 3.66
N THR A 532 9.02 23.70 3.11
CA THR A 532 8.74 24.90 3.89
C THR A 532 7.31 25.32 3.58
N ILE A 533 6.39 25.05 4.50
CA ILE A 533 4.95 25.16 4.26
C ILE A 533 4.19 25.46 5.56
N THR A 534 3.15 26.28 5.45
CA THR A 534 2.16 26.47 6.51
C THR A 534 0.82 25.92 6.05
N PHE A 535 0.31 24.95 6.80
CA PHE A 535 -1.02 24.41 6.61
C PHE A 535 -2.02 25.20 7.44
N ALA A 536 -2.98 25.78 6.76
CA ALA A 536 -4.07 26.55 7.36
C ALA A 536 -5.36 26.27 6.58
N ARG A 537 -6.49 26.77 7.07
CA ARG A 537 -7.74 26.74 6.32
C ARG A 537 -7.65 27.69 5.14
N PRO A 538 -8.03 27.27 3.93
CA PRO A 538 -8.23 28.19 2.80
C PRO A 538 -9.30 29.25 3.09
N ASP A 539 -9.25 30.37 2.38
CA ASP A 539 -10.22 31.47 2.51
C ASP A 539 -11.64 31.03 2.17
N ASP A 540 -11.79 30.13 1.20
CA ASP A 540 -13.09 29.52 0.89
C ASP A 540 -13.44 28.45 1.91
N ARG A 541 -14.43 28.76 2.76
CA ARG A 541 -14.91 27.86 3.79
C ARG A 541 -15.67 26.63 3.25
N GLY A 542 -16.03 26.61 1.97
CA GLY A 542 -16.63 25.47 1.30
C GLY A 542 -15.63 24.39 0.92
N ALA A 543 -14.35 24.74 0.79
CA ALA A 543 -13.29 23.81 0.44
C ALA A 543 -13.12 22.68 1.48
N THR A 544 -12.95 21.46 1.00
CA THR A 544 -12.87 20.24 1.83
C THR A 544 -11.62 19.43 1.56
N LEU A 545 -11.01 19.54 0.38
CA LEU A 545 -9.89 18.66 -0.04
C LEU A 545 -8.61 18.94 0.73
N TRP A 546 -8.38 20.16 1.20
CA TRP A 546 -7.26 20.45 2.10
C TRP A 546 -7.30 19.62 3.39
N ARG A 547 -8.52 19.29 3.87
CA ARG A 547 -8.71 18.43 5.05
C ARG A 547 -8.46 16.97 4.71
N ARG A 548 -8.82 16.53 3.51
CA ARG A 548 -8.58 15.14 3.05
C ARG A 548 -7.10 14.82 2.88
N ALA A 549 -6.24 15.84 2.78
CA ALA A 549 -4.79 15.66 2.74
C ALA A 549 -4.20 15.22 4.10
N TRP A 550 -4.99 15.32 5.17
CA TRP A 550 -4.63 14.85 6.50
C TRP A 550 -5.12 13.43 6.72
N VAL A 551 -4.21 12.57 7.14
CA VAL A 551 -4.58 11.25 7.69
C VAL A 551 -5.05 11.48 9.11
N ASP A 552 -6.37 11.54 9.29
CA ASP A 552 -7.03 11.93 10.53
C ASP A 552 -7.53 10.70 11.30
N ALA A 553 -6.67 10.05 12.05
CA ALA A 553 -7.04 8.97 12.97
C ALA A 553 -7.46 9.53 14.34
N VAL A 554 -8.47 10.40 14.31
CA VAL A 554 -9.13 11.01 15.47
C VAL A 554 -10.63 10.84 15.37
N ASP A 555 -11.34 10.92 16.50
CA ASP A 555 -12.81 10.73 16.49
C ASP A 555 -13.53 11.87 15.75
N HIS A 556 -13.03 13.10 15.88
CA HIS A 556 -13.63 14.25 15.21
C HIS A 556 -12.57 15.23 14.72
N PHE A 557 -12.62 15.53 13.41
CA PHE A 557 -11.95 16.65 12.78
C PHE A 557 -13.00 17.56 12.13
N GLU A 558 -13.41 18.60 12.85
CA GLU A 558 -14.61 19.38 12.54
C GLU A 558 -14.29 20.67 11.76
N GLY A 559 -14.91 20.79 10.58
CA GLY A 559 -14.76 21.99 9.73
C GLY A 559 -15.67 23.17 10.10
N ARG A 560 -16.66 22.96 10.97
CA ARG A 560 -17.67 23.97 11.34
C ARG A 560 -17.20 25.02 12.33
N TYR A 561 -16.10 24.80 13.04
CA TYR A 561 -15.56 25.71 14.03
C TYR A 561 -14.73 26.84 13.37
N PHE A 562 -14.37 27.86 14.16
CA PHE A 562 -13.56 28.97 13.65
C PHE A 562 -12.13 28.52 13.36
N GLU A 563 -11.56 27.71 14.25
CA GLU A 563 -10.22 27.17 14.10
C GLU A 563 -10.14 26.23 12.89
N ALA A 564 -9.04 26.29 12.18
CA ALA A 564 -8.78 25.39 11.04
C ALA A 564 -8.76 23.94 11.50
N PHE A 565 -8.07 23.67 12.61
CA PHE A 565 -7.90 22.35 13.21
C PHE A 565 -8.63 22.30 14.56
N ARG A 566 -9.92 21.94 14.52
CA ARG A 566 -10.69 21.58 15.71
C ARG A 566 -10.73 20.07 15.79
N ILE A 567 -9.96 19.50 16.73
CA ILE A 567 -9.70 18.09 16.81
C ILE A 567 -10.15 17.56 18.17
N SER A 568 -10.86 16.44 18.18
CA SER A 568 -11.30 15.79 19.42
C SER A 568 -11.04 14.28 19.38
N GLN A 569 -10.65 13.74 20.54
CA GLN A 569 -10.47 12.31 20.78
C GLN A 569 -11.19 11.93 22.08
N ASN A 570 -12.11 10.97 22.01
CA ASN A 570 -12.95 10.59 23.14
C ASN A 570 -12.31 9.53 24.04
N GLU A 571 -11.61 8.58 23.43
CA GLU A 571 -10.98 7.45 24.13
C GLU A 571 -9.58 7.20 23.58
N GLY A 572 -8.61 7.04 24.48
CA GLY A 572 -7.23 6.79 24.11
C GLY A 572 -6.59 7.95 23.32
N ARG A 573 -5.63 7.63 22.47
CA ARG A 573 -4.81 8.59 21.73
C ARG A 573 -5.14 8.62 20.25
N GLY A 574 -5.44 9.81 19.73
CA GLY A 574 -5.61 10.08 18.31
C GLY A 574 -4.37 10.77 17.72
N VAL A 575 -4.08 10.47 16.47
CA VAL A 575 -3.00 11.08 15.68
C VAL A 575 -3.62 11.61 14.37
N MET A 576 -3.25 12.84 14.02
CA MET A 576 -3.60 13.42 12.74
C MET A 576 -2.33 13.96 12.09
N ALA A 577 -1.97 13.46 10.90
CA ALA A 577 -0.70 13.78 10.28
C ALA A 577 -0.79 13.97 8.77
N GLN A 578 0.18 14.71 8.23
CA GLN A 578 0.42 14.90 6.80
C GLN A 578 1.92 14.90 6.53
N GLY A 579 2.34 14.50 5.33
CA GLY A 579 3.74 14.50 4.93
C GLY A 579 4.25 13.15 4.50
N THR A 580 5.56 13.07 4.22
CA THR A 580 6.18 11.89 3.63
C THR A 580 7.42 11.42 4.39
N ARG A 581 7.87 10.20 4.08
CA ARG A 581 9.14 9.65 4.61
C ARG A 581 10.39 10.27 3.96
N ASP A 582 10.24 11.30 3.11
CA ASP A 582 11.35 12.09 2.60
C ASP A 582 11.78 13.20 3.58
N TRP A 583 10.93 13.52 4.57
CA TRP A 583 11.19 14.58 5.53
C TRP A 583 12.05 14.05 6.68
N THR A 584 13.31 14.45 6.71
CA THR A 584 14.28 13.96 7.69
C THR A 584 14.57 14.97 8.79
N ASP A 585 15.06 16.15 8.40
CA ASP A 585 15.48 17.22 9.31
C ASP A 585 14.62 18.45 9.07
N TYR A 586 13.87 18.88 10.08
CA TYR A 586 12.91 19.97 9.98
C TYR A 586 12.39 20.39 11.35
N THR A 587 11.72 21.53 11.37
CA THR A 587 11.03 22.05 12.54
C THR A 587 9.52 22.07 12.30
N VAL A 588 8.74 21.56 13.25
CA VAL A 588 7.28 21.68 13.30
C VAL A 588 6.90 22.72 14.33
N SER A 589 6.02 23.66 13.98
CA SER A 589 5.55 24.70 14.91
C SER A 589 4.04 24.91 14.78
N ALA A 590 3.36 25.08 15.91
CA ALA A 590 1.92 25.37 15.97
C ALA A 590 1.57 26.07 17.27
N GLU A 591 0.56 26.96 17.26
CA GLU A 591 -0.09 27.47 18.46
C GLU A 591 -1.33 26.66 18.74
N ILE A 592 -1.36 25.94 19.86
CA ILE A 592 -2.45 25.06 20.26
C ILE A 592 -3.16 25.59 21.49
N THR A 593 -4.49 25.65 21.44
CA THR A 593 -5.35 25.93 22.60
C THR A 593 -5.98 24.60 23.06
N PRO A 594 -5.53 24.01 24.17
CA PRO A 594 -6.21 22.86 24.78
C PRO A 594 -7.51 23.29 25.44
N TYR A 595 -8.64 22.67 25.07
CA TYR A 595 -9.93 22.92 25.73
C TYR A 595 -10.20 21.91 26.85
N LEU A 596 -9.81 20.67 26.63
CA LEU A 596 -9.72 19.57 27.58
C LEU A 596 -8.70 18.59 26.97
N ALA A 597 -7.78 18.08 27.73
CA ALA A 597 -6.88 17.04 27.23
C ALA A 597 -6.17 16.32 28.37
N ARG A 598 -5.97 15.02 28.21
CA ARG A 598 -5.03 14.24 29.00
C ARG A 598 -3.60 14.50 28.52
N ASN A 599 -3.38 14.39 27.20
CA ASN A 599 -2.17 14.79 26.53
C ASN A 599 -2.52 15.55 25.23
N VAL A 600 -1.75 16.58 24.88
CA VAL A 600 -1.93 17.35 23.64
C VAL A 600 -0.62 17.94 23.15
N GLY A 601 -0.40 17.95 21.85
CA GLY A 601 0.77 18.58 21.26
C GLY A 601 0.99 18.27 19.79
N ILE A 602 2.24 18.42 19.35
CA ILE A 602 2.67 18.21 17.97
C ILE A 602 3.57 17.00 17.84
N ALA A 603 3.54 16.39 16.64
CA ALA A 603 4.37 15.26 16.29
C ALA A 603 5.22 15.52 15.06
N CYS A 604 6.36 14.85 14.97
CA CYS A 604 7.24 14.80 13.82
C CYS A 604 7.67 13.37 13.52
N ARG A 605 8.24 13.14 12.32
CA ARG A 605 8.65 11.82 11.82
C ARG A 605 7.54 10.77 11.97
N VAL A 606 6.30 11.19 11.69
CA VAL A 606 5.12 10.32 11.77
C VAL A 606 5.15 9.30 10.63
N GLN A 607 5.10 8.02 10.98
CA GLN A 607 5.10 6.87 10.07
C GLN A 607 3.87 5.97 10.29
N GLY A 608 2.85 6.47 10.95
CA GLY A 608 1.62 5.77 11.30
C GLY A 608 1.14 6.15 12.71
N LEU A 609 0.22 5.37 13.26
CA LEU A 609 -0.45 5.68 14.53
C LEU A 609 0.39 5.32 15.77
N LYS A 610 1.36 4.42 15.60
CA LYS A 610 2.22 3.89 16.67
C LYS A 610 3.71 4.14 16.44
N ARG A 611 4.06 5.03 15.49
CA ARG A 611 5.45 5.31 15.11
C ARG A 611 5.64 6.80 14.83
N TYR A 612 6.09 7.56 15.84
CA TYR A 612 6.34 9.00 15.76
C TYR A 612 7.15 9.52 16.95
N LEU A 613 7.63 10.75 16.85
CA LEU A 613 8.20 11.56 17.94
C LEU A 613 7.23 12.71 18.25
N ALA A 614 7.04 13.07 19.53
CA ALA A 614 6.12 14.15 19.88
C ALA A 614 6.59 15.02 21.04
N LEU A 615 6.15 16.29 21.02
CA LEU A 615 6.23 17.22 22.14
C LEU A 615 4.82 17.42 22.68
N LEU A 616 4.60 17.02 23.93
CA LEU A 616 3.29 16.95 24.56
C LEU A 616 3.21 17.80 25.82
N LEU A 617 2.07 18.45 26.05
CA LEU A 617 1.60 18.89 27.38
C LEU A 617 0.70 17.81 27.96
N SER A 618 0.97 17.40 29.19
CA SER A 618 0.24 16.36 29.92
C SER A 618 -0.54 16.95 31.10
N SER A 619 -1.68 16.34 31.41
CA SER A 619 -2.60 16.82 32.47
C SER A 619 -2.00 16.84 33.88
N ASP A 620 -0.90 16.12 34.11
CA ASP A 620 -0.10 16.14 35.34
C ASP A 620 0.85 17.35 35.43
N GLN A 621 0.67 18.37 34.59
CA GLN A 621 1.45 19.61 34.55
C GLN A 621 2.92 19.37 34.19
N VAL A 622 3.17 18.48 33.21
CA VAL A 622 4.49 18.15 32.72
C VAL A 622 4.51 18.34 31.19
N ALA A 623 5.59 18.92 30.68
CA ALA A 623 5.92 18.88 29.25
C ALA A 623 6.84 17.70 28.98
N ARG A 624 6.56 16.93 27.92
CA ARG A 624 7.29 15.70 27.56
C ARG A 624 7.73 15.67 26.12
N LEU A 625 8.97 15.22 25.89
CA LEU A 625 9.39 14.65 24.61
C LEU A 625 9.19 13.13 24.70
N VAL A 626 8.43 12.57 23.77
CA VAL A 626 8.14 11.14 23.73
C VAL A 626 8.50 10.54 22.39
N LYS A 627 8.91 9.29 22.40
CA LYS A 627 8.95 8.40 21.25
C LYS A 627 7.85 7.37 21.37
N MET A 628 7.02 7.29 20.35
CA MET A 628 6.11 6.18 20.13
C MET A 628 6.75 5.27 19.06
N ASP A 629 7.11 4.06 19.44
CA ASP A 629 7.63 2.98 18.58
C ASP A 629 7.01 1.69 19.09
N ASP A 630 5.76 1.45 18.67
CA ASP A 630 4.78 0.49 19.21
C ASP A 630 4.39 0.76 20.67
N THR A 631 5.36 1.11 21.50
CA THR A 631 5.19 1.52 22.90
C THR A 631 5.78 2.90 23.15
N GLU A 632 5.20 3.62 24.11
CA GLU A 632 5.69 4.96 24.46
C GLU A 632 6.95 4.90 25.32
N THR A 633 7.94 5.71 24.95
CA THR A 633 9.15 5.98 25.74
C THR A 633 9.26 7.48 26.01
N ILE A 634 9.36 7.89 27.25
CA ILE A 634 9.64 9.28 27.62
C ILE A 634 11.13 9.52 27.41
N LEU A 635 11.47 10.41 26.49
CA LEU A 635 12.85 10.80 26.16
C LEU A 635 13.36 11.90 27.06
N ALA A 636 12.49 12.85 27.44
CA ALA A 636 12.77 13.92 28.39
C ALA A 636 11.46 14.48 28.94
N GLU A 637 11.47 14.98 30.16
CA GLU A 637 10.31 15.65 30.75
C GLU A 637 10.75 16.78 31.70
N VAL A 638 9.83 17.76 31.88
CA VAL A 638 10.03 18.88 32.79
C VAL A 638 8.69 19.37 33.34
N PRO A 639 8.58 19.74 34.62
CA PRO A 639 7.37 20.40 35.15
C PRO A 639 7.07 21.69 34.37
N PHE A 640 5.83 21.80 33.90
CA PHE A 640 5.35 22.94 33.15
C PHE A 640 3.90 23.24 33.50
N ALA A 641 3.63 24.31 34.20
CA ALA A 641 2.27 24.70 34.57
C ALA A 641 1.53 25.27 33.35
N TRP A 642 0.38 24.70 33.04
CA TRP A 642 -0.50 25.13 31.95
C TRP A 642 -1.97 25.03 32.33
N ALA A 643 -2.84 25.68 31.57
CA ALA A 643 -4.27 25.68 31.84
C ALA A 643 -5.06 25.45 30.52
N PHE A 644 -6.27 24.89 30.66
CA PHE A 644 -7.22 24.84 29.56
C PHE A 644 -7.61 26.24 29.09
N PHE A 645 -8.00 26.36 27.83
CA PHE A 645 -8.38 27.60 27.17
C PHE A 645 -7.26 28.66 27.10
N THR A 646 -6.02 28.26 27.33
CA THR A 646 -4.84 29.10 27.19
C THR A 646 -4.00 28.63 26.02
N PRO A 647 -3.73 29.47 25.01
CA PRO A 647 -2.92 29.06 23.87
C PRO A 647 -1.43 28.91 24.29
N HIS A 648 -0.78 27.92 23.72
CA HIS A 648 0.64 27.65 23.88
C HIS A 648 1.28 27.44 22.50
N THR A 649 2.41 28.10 22.26
CA THR A 649 3.23 27.90 21.06
C THR A 649 4.15 26.70 21.25
N PHE A 650 4.01 25.70 20.39
CA PHE A 650 4.87 24.52 20.33
C PHE A 650 5.86 24.66 19.19
N SER A 651 7.09 24.21 19.40
CA SER A 651 8.10 24.03 18.36
C SER A 651 8.90 22.77 18.66
N LEU A 652 8.97 21.85 17.70
CA LEU A 652 9.70 20.60 17.78
C LEU A 652 10.64 20.49 16.58
N ARG A 653 11.95 20.63 16.83
CA ARG A 653 13.02 20.46 15.83
C ARG A 653 13.61 19.06 15.92
N VAL A 654 13.78 18.44 14.76
CA VAL A 654 14.55 17.21 14.60
C VAL A 654 15.71 17.45 13.63
N GLU A 655 16.92 17.00 14.01
CA GLU A 655 18.13 17.10 13.20
C GLU A 655 19.01 15.86 13.48
N GLY A 656 19.15 14.99 12.48
CA GLY A 656 19.76 13.69 12.71
C GLY A 656 19.05 12.91 13.83
N ASN A 657 19.76 12.64 14.92
CA ASN A 657 19.21 11.98 16.11
C ASN A 657 18.90 12.95 17.26
N GLN A 658 19.00 14.26 17.04
CA GLN A 658 18.73 15.27 18.05
C GLN A 658 17.29 15.75 18.01
N LEU A 659 16.69 15.95 19.18
CA LEU A 659 15.35 16.49 19.37
C LEU A 659 15.44 17.72 20.28
N ILE A 660 14.79 18.82 19.87
CA ILE A 660 14.69 20.07 20.65
C ILE A 660 13.22 20.48 20.71
N GLY A 661 12.63 20.38 21.91
CA GLY A 661 11.27 20.84 22.18
C GLY A 661 11.28 22.22 22.84
N ARG A 662 10.41 23.13 22.35
CA ARG A 662 10.17 24.46 22.92
C ARG A 662 8.68 24.66 23.11
N ILE A 663 8.30 25.30 24.21
CA ILE A 663 6.96 25.80 24.45
C ILE A 663 7.07 27.25 24.85
N ASN A 664 6.27 28.14 24.23
CA ASN A 664 6.29 29.59 24.45
C ASN A 664 7.71 30.19 24.31
N ASP A 665 8.41 29.83 23.20
CA ASP A 665 9.77 30.28 22.85
C ASP A 665 10.89 29.90 23.85
N THR A 666 10.59 29.14 24.88
CA THR A 666 11.56 28.66 25.86
C THR A 666 12.05 27.26 25.45
N VAL A 667 13.38 27.06 25.43
CA VAL A 667 13.96 25.72 25.24
C VAL A 667 13.78 24.95 26.54
N LEU A 668 12.78 24.07 26.58
CA LEU A 668 12.44 23.27 27.76
C LEU A 668 13.13 21.91 27.78
N LEU A 669 13.18 21.27 26.62
CA LEU A 669 13.54 19.85 26.50
C LEU A 669 14.55 19.63 25.38
N ARG A 670 15.53 18.78 25.66
CA ARG A 670 16.49 18.28 24.67
C ARG A 670 16.71 16.80 24.90
N SER A 671 16.79 16.03 23.81
CA SER A 671 17.11 14.63 23.86
C SER A 671 17.89 14.21 22.63
N THR A 672 18.51 13.04 22.71
CA THR A 672 19.08 12.33 21.58
C THR A 672 18.48 10.93 21.56
N ASP A 673 18.18 10.41 20.37
CA ASP A 673 17.65 9.06 20.17
C ASP A 673 18.59 8.26 19.23
N PRO A 674 19.79 7.87 19.72
CA PRO A 674 20.75 7.16 18.91
C PRO A 674 20.22 5.76 18.57
N GLY A 675 20.35 5.38 17.31
CA GLY A 675 19.85 4.09 16.80
C GLY A 675 18.33 4.04 16.61
N SER A 676 17.66 5.19 16.64
CA SER A 676 16.24 5.26 16.29
C SER A 676 15.99 4.81 14.86
N ARG A 677 14.93 4.02 14.68
CA ARG A 677 14.40 3.67 13.35
C ARG A 677 13.50 4.79 12.77
N LEU A 678 13.08 5.73 13.61
CA LEU A 678 12.28 6.90 13.21
C LEU A 678 13.17 8.03 12.68
N THR A 679 13.76 7.84 11.50
CA THR A 679 14.71 8.79 10.91
C THR A 679 14.04 9.81 9.98
N ALA A 680 12.80 9.54 9.56
CA ALA A 680 12.03 10.37 8.62
C ALA A 680 10.53 10.18 8.85
N GLY A 681 9.70 11.07 8.30
CA GLY A 681 8.24 10.96 8.37
C GLY A 681 7.55 12.31 8.39
N GLY A 682 6.22 12.30 8.34
CA GLY A 682 5.37 13.51 8.33
C GLY A 682 5.29 14.23 9.66
N ALA A 683 4.48 15.28 9.69
CA ALA A 683 4.21 16.12 10.86
C ALA A 683 2.71 16.18 11.17
N GLY A 684 2.37 16.48 12.42
CA GLY A 684 0.94 16.57 12.79
C GLY A 684 0.67 16.82 14.26
N PHE A 685 -0.51 16.42 14.68
CA PHE A 685 -1.04 16.60 16.02
C PHE A 685 -1.24 15.25 16.73
N VAL A 686 -1.05 15.30 18.05
CA VAL A 686 -1.39 14.21 18.96
C VAL A 686 -2.35 14.74 20.01
N ILE A 687 -3.45 14.02 20.24
CA ILE A 687 -4.40 14.34 21.29
C ILE A 687 -4.84 13.05 21.98
N GLU A 688 -5.00 13.12 23.29
CA GLU A 688 -5.48 12.01 24.12
C GLU A 688 -6.59 12.52 25.03
N GLU A 689 -7.78 11.89 24.90
CA GLU A 689 -8.96 12.17 25.72
C GLU A 689 -9.26 13.66 25.90
N GLY A 690 -9.69 14.32 24.82
CA GLY A 690 -10.01 15.73 24.88
C GLY A 690 -10.23 16.42 23.54
N THR A 691 -10.14 17.75 23.56
CA THR A 691 -10.35 18.62 22.41
C THR A 691 -9.31 19.73 22.37
N MET A 692 -8.80 20.02 21.20
CA MET A 692 -7.87 21.14 20.93
C MET A 692 -8.33 21.99 19.75
N GLY A 693 -7.85 23.24 19.72
CA GLY A 693 -7.96 24.14 18.56
C GLY A 693 -6.60 24.66 18.12
N CYS A 694 -6.41 24.83 16.80
CA CYS A 694 -5.22 25.38 16.19
C CYS A 694 -5.60 26.04 14.85
N GLU A 695 -5.02 27.21 14.54
CA GLU A 695 -5.29 27.91 13.28
C GLU A 695 -4.36 27.46 12.15
N ALA A 696 -3.11 27.16 12.47
CA ALA A 696 -2.12 26.77 11.49
C ALA A 696 -1.01 25.92 12.11
N ILE A 697 -0.44 25.03 11.30
CA ILE A 697 0.76 24.27 11.61
C ILE A 697 1.80 24.51 10.51
N THR A 698 3.02 24.86 10.89
CA THR A 698 4.12 25.15 9.97
C THR A 698 5.17 24.04 10.06
N VAL A 699 5.62 23.59 8.91
CA VAL A 699 6.82 22.76 8.74
C VAL A 699 7.85 23.58 8.00
N SER A 700 9.06 23.68 8.52
CA SER A 700 10.17 24.37 7.86
C SER A 700 11.38 23.46 7.74
N ALA A 701 11.89 23.31 6.51
CA ALA A 701 13.24 22.81 6.31
C ALA A 701 14.24 23.77 6.94
N ASP A 702 15.22 23.24 7.65
CA ASP A 702 16.27 24.03 8.30
C ASP A 702 17.35 24.48 7.33
#